data_96cdf66da23e2698d3df3f000f1083cb
#
_entry.id   96cdf66da23e2698d3df3f000f1083cb
#
_cell.length_a   1.000
_cell.length_b   1.000
_cell.length_c   1.000
_cell.angle_alpha   90.00
_cell.angle_beta   90.00
_cell.angle_gamma   90.00
#
_symmetry.space_group_name_H-M   'P 1'
#
loop_
_entity.id
_entity.type
_entity.pdbx_description
1 polymer ?
#
loop_
_entity_poly.entity_id
_entity_poly.type
_entity_poly.pdbx_seq_one_letter_code
_entity_poly.pdbx_strand_id
1 'polypeptide(L)'
;MFTSQISRDEVRSAIEDKLCAHFAVTAETASDDQVFQASAIVIREIMSRLLAVEEARCPDREVHYLSMEFLMGRSLMKNAFNLGIADALTGALTDLGRNASDIFEAENDAGLGNGGLGRLAACYMDSLATLGIPATGYSLCYELGIFRQKIVDGKQTEVADDWRSAAESWLVAHNDEAVEVRFGGTISPRWDSFGRYHAEHTGYQTVTAVPRDMLIAGYGGNEVNILRLWDARSTSALDMYLFSEGEYVKSLEQRTMSEVITKVLYPADDHIEGKTLRLKQQYFFLSATAQSIIKTHMRRFNDIRSFSKHHTIQINDTHPALVIPELMRIMMDEYGLGWDEAWQQVSGSVAYTNHTVMSEALEKWPQDLVQTLLPRVWEILCEINRRWCEYLVSKFGSSEKVGKNLIIRDGQVHMANLCLAACYKINGVSGLHGEILKKDLFKDICELRPERFTYVTNGIDHRRWLAQINPRLHGLVSELLESDEYLTEPEKLIGLLEYAGRSEVQHRVNEIKRLNKYDFARFLSKNDGFALDPDAILDVQVKRLHEYKRQLLCAMLITRLQMQIHEDPNADFTPRSFVFGAKAAAGYYTAKRIIELICSLADDIGRDPLCKGKLQVCFMENYRVSAAEALMPAAQVSEQISTAGKEASGTGNMKLMLNGAVTIGTLDGANVEMYERLGDKNMFLFGLKADEVTALKASGYDPQRYAREDAELGAVLDRISRGFADGKSYSDLVSGLLYNGDPYMLCADFRDYVNTHDRLYSVISDPAERARLSITNTAEAGIFAADRAIKEYAEGIWGIRL
;
A
#
# COMPACT_ATOMS: atom_id res chain seq x y z
N MET A 1 30.43 6.29 -3.70
CA MET A 1 31.59 6.72 -4.51
C MET A 1 31.69 6.05 -5.90
N PHE A 2 31.03 4.92 -6.15
CA PHE A 2 31.09 4.24 -7.47
C PHE A 2 30.18 4.87 -8.55
N THR A 3 29.05 5.44 -8.17
CA THR A 3 28.00 5.88 -9.09
C THR A 3 28.17 7.31 -9.63
N SER A 4 28.82 8.19 -8.91
CA SER A 4 29.03 9.59 -9.34
C SER A 4 30.06 9.76 -10.49
N GLN A 5 30.56 8.66 -11.07
CA GLN A 5 31.51 8.67 -12.17
C GLN A 5 30.97 8.04 -13.47
N ILE A 6 29.74 7.50 -13.47
CA ILE A 6 29.19 6.88 -14.68
C ILE A 6 28.73 7.97 -15.64
N SER A 7 29.43 8.09 -16.76
CA SER A 7 29.16 9.10 -17.77
C SER A 7 27.99 8.74 -18.68
N ARG A 8 27.43 9.74 -19.35
CA ARG A 8 26.40 9.61 -20.38
C ARG A 8 26.83 8.63 -21.50
N ASP A 9 28.08 8.71 -21.94
CA ASP A 9 28.61 7.84 -23.00
C ASP A 9 28.73 6.40 -22.54
N GLU A 10 29.10 6.14 -21.29
CA GLU A 10 29.15 4.79 -20.72
C GLU A 10 27.74 4.17 -20.64
N VAL A 11 26.74 4.92 -20.20
CA VAL A 11 25.35 4.46 -20.15
C VAL A 11 24.85 4.16 -21.56
N ARG A 12 25.10 5.06 -22.53
CA ARG A 12 24.72 4.86 -23.92
C ARG A 12 25.32 3.57 -24.49
N SER A 13 26.65 3.43 -24.40
CA SER A 13 27.35 2.23 -24.90
C SER A 13 26.83 0.96 -24.23
N ALA A 14 26.57 0.99 -22.92
CA ALA A 14 26.00 -0.16 -22.20
C ALA A 14 24.60 -0.53 -22.71
N ILE A 15 23.74 0.45 -23.01
CA ILE A 15 22.40 0.20 -23.58
C ILE A 15 22.54 -0.40 -25.00
N GLU A 16 23.40 0.13 -25.85
CA GLU A 16 23.66 -0.39 -27.20
C GLU A 16 24.17 -1.84 -27.15
N ASP A 17 25.08 -2.15 -26.23
CA ASP A 17 25.58 -3.51 -26.01
C ASP A 17 24.46 -4.49 -25.60
N LYS A 18 23.54 -4.05 -24.70
CA LYS A 18 22.40 -4.88 -24.30
C LYS A 18 21.38 -5.06 -25.42
N LEU A 19 21.10 -4.04 -26.22
CA LEU A 19 20.24 -4.16 -27.40
C LEU A 19 20.80 -5.20 -28.39
N CYS A 20 22.09 -5.16 -28.64
CA CYS A 20 22.74 -6.15 -29.50
C CYS A 20 22.76 -7.55 -28.88
N ALA A 21 23.17 -7.68 -27.62
CA ALA A 21 23.39 -8.98 -26.97
C ALA A 21 22.10 -9.73 -26.65
N HIS A 22 21.04 -9.02 -26.23
CA HIS A 22 19.78 -9.65 -25.79
C HIS A 22 18.71 -9.70 -26.88
N PHE A 23 18.71 -8.72 -27.81
CA PHE A 23 17.62 -8.57 -28.79
C PHE A 23 18.08 -8.69 -30.25
N ALA A 24 19.41 -8.73 -30.48
CA ALA A 24 19.99 -8.76 -31.82
C ALA A 24 19.54 -7.58 -32.71
N VAL A 25 19.38 -6.37 -32.13
CA VAL A 25 18.96 -5.14 -32.80
C VAL A 25 19.95 -4.01 -32.53
N THR A 26 19.93 -2.98 -33.40
CA THR A 26 20.65 -1.71 -33.17
C THR A 26 19.72 -0.70 -32.52
N ALA A 27 20.28 0.41 -32.01
CA ALA A 27 19.47 1.49 -31.42
C ALA A 27 18.45 2.09 -32.40
N GLU A 28 18.77 2.13 -33.72
CA GLU A 28 17.85 2.65 -34.74
C GLU A 28 16.66 1.71 -35.00
N THR A 29 16.87 0.40 -34.88
CA THR A 29 15.85 -0.63 -35.20
C THR A 29 15.09 -1.13 -33.97
N ALA A 30 15.55 -0.83 -32.77
CA ALA A 30 14.92 -1.24 -31.52
C ALA A 30 13.56 -0.60 -31.32
N SER A 31 12.60 -1.31 -30.73
CA SER A 31 11.36 -0.74 -30.18
C SER A 31 11.63 -0.02 -28.85
N ASP A 32 10.70 0.85 -28.44
CA ASP A 32 10.80 1.54 -27.15
C ASP A 32 10.79 0.55 -25.98
N ASP A 33 10.05 -0.55 -26.07
CA ASP A 33 10.06 -1.64 -25.10
C ASP A 33 11.44 -2.30 -25.00
N GLN A 34 12.11 -2.58 -26.12
CA GLN A 34 13.47 -3.14 -26.13
C GLN A 34 14.49 -2.17 -25.52
N VAL A 35 14.37 -0.86 -25.80
CA VAL A 35 15.24 0.17 -25.20
C VAL A 35 14.98 0.28 -23.69
N PHE A 36 13.73 0.22 -23.27
CA PHE A 36 13.39 0.16 -21.84
C PHE A 36 14.03 -1.07 -21.16
N GLN A 37 13.85 -2.26 -21.72
CA GLN A 37 14.39 -3.49 -21.15
C GLN A 37 15.93 -3.47 -21.09
N ALA A 38 16.60 -2.99 -22.14
CA ALA A 38 18.06 -2.81 -22.15
C ALA A 38 18.53 -1.83 -21.07
N SER A 39 17.83 -0.71 -20.91
CA SER A 39 18.09 0.28 -19.86
C SER A 39 17.90 -0.31 -18.45
N ALA A 40 16.84 -1.07 -18.24
CA ALA A 40 16.57 -1.75 -16.97
C ALA A 40 17.66 -2.77 -16.62
N ILE A 41 18.14 -3.54 -17.61
CA ILE A 41 19.26 -4.47 -17.41
C ILE A 41 20.54 -3.73 -16.99
N VAL A 42 20.86 -2.60 -17.64
CA VAL A 42 22.04 -1.79 -17.30
C VAL A 42 21.97 -1.30 -15.84
N ILE A 43 20.84 -0.71 -15.44
CA ILE A 43 20.63 -0.23 -14.07
C ILE A 43 20.74 -1.39 -13.07
N ARG A 44 20.09 -2.52 -13.35
CA ARG A 44 20.16 -3.72 -12.50
C ARG A 44 21.60 -4.25 -12.36
N GLU A 45 22.40 -4.25 -13.42
CA GLU A 45 23.81 -4.67 -13.35
C GLU A 45 24.64 -3.75 -12.46
N ILE A 46 24.39 -2.43 -12.48
CA ILE A 46 25.04 -1.49 -11.56
C ILE A 46 24.68 -1.85 -10.12
N MET A 47 23.39 -2.02 -9.81
CA MET A 47 22.94 -2.41 -8.48
C MET A 47 23.49 -3.76 -8.03
N SER A 48 23.56 -4.75 -8.93
CA SER A 48 24.11 -6.08 -8.61
C SER A 48 25.59 -6.02 -8.22
N ARG A 49 26.37 -5.15 -8.86
CA ARG A 49 27.78 -4.95 -8.50
C ARG A 49 27.93 -4.28 -7.13
N LEU A 50 27.06 -3.33 -6.79
CA LEU A 50 27.04 -2.70 -5.46
C LEU A 50 26.71 -3.75 -4.40
N LEU A 51 25.63 -4.51 -4.58
CA LEU A 51 25.19 -5.56 -3.67
C LEU A 51 26.30 -6.61 -3.41
N ALA A 52 27.00 -7.06 -4.46
CA ALA A 52 28.07 -8.04 -4.33
C ALA A 52 29.26 -7.56 -3.48
N VAL A 53 29.48 -6.25 -3.42
CA VAL A 53 30.50 -5.63 -2.54
C VAL A 53 30.00 -5.56 -1.10
N GLU A 54 28.70 -5.32 -0.92
CA GLU A 54 28.06 -5.18 0.40
C GLU A 54 27.83 -6.52 1.11
N GLU A 55 27.51 -7.59 0.39
CA GLU A 55 27.38 -8.93 0.96
C GLU A 55 28.65 -9.41 1.70
N ALA A 56 29.80 -8.79 1.41
CA ALA A 56 31.01 -9.02 2.20
C ALA A 56 30.96 -8.39 3.60
N ARG A 57 29.99 -7.50 3.87
CA ARG A 57 29.73 -6.91 5.19
C ARG A 57 28.70 -7.74 5.90
N CYS A 58 29.10 -8.44 6.95
CA CYS A 58 28.15 -9.17 7.81
C CYS A 58 27.52 -8.16 8.79
N PRO A 59 26.25 -7.78 8.63
CA PRO A 59 25.61 -6.87 9.57
C PRO A 59 25.40 -7.55 10.93
N ASP A 60 25.48 -6.77 12.01
CA ASP A 60 25.20 -7.25 13.35
C ASP A 60 23.74 -7.72 13.51
N ARG A 61 22.83 -7.03 12.81
CA ARG A 61 21.38 -7.32 12.78
C ARG A 61 20.78 -6.99 11.42
N GLU A 62 19.92 -7.87 10.90
CA GLU A 62 19.26 -7.76 9.61
C GLU A 62 17.74 -7.69 9.78
N VAL A 63 17.08 -6.85 8.97
CA VAL A 63 15.63 -6.66 8.97
C VAL A 63 14.98 -7.49 7.86
N HIS A 64 14.02 -8.32 8.23
CA HIS A 64 13.17 -9.07 7.30
C HIS A 64 11.77 -8.48 7.32
N TYR A 65 11.40 -7.76 6.26
CA TYR A 65 10.10 -7.07 6.17
C TYR A 65 9.11 -7.93 5.39
N LEU A 66 8.17 -8.56 6.10
CA LEU A 66 7.20 -9.51 5.53
C LEU A 66 5.88 -8.81 5.23
N SER A 67 5.47 -8.78 3.96
CA SER A 67 4.21 -8.21 3.54
C SER A 67 3.59 -8.99 2.37
N MET A 68 2.25 -9.09 2.35
CA MET A 68 1.54 -9.68 1.20
C MET A 68 1.59 -8.81 -0.04
N GLU A 69 1.98 -7.54 0.09
CA GLU A 69 2.02 -6.61 -1.04
C GLU A 69 3.16 -5.60 -0.93
N PHE A 70 3.76 -5.29 -2.08
CA PHE A 70 4.72 -4.22 -2.29
C PHE A 70 4.33 -3.44 -3.55
N LEU A 71 3.66 -2.32 -3.39
CA LEU A 71 3.20 -1.50 -4.52
C LEU A 71 4.34 -0.62 -5.03
N MET A 72 5.27 -1.22 -5.77
CA MET A 72 6.54 -0.61 -6.19
C MET A 72 6.34 0.54 -7.20
N GLY A 73 5.39 0.39 -8.13
CA GLY A 73 5.30 1.27 -9.29
C GLY A 73 6.43 1.01 -10.28
N ARG A 74 6.80 2.01 -11.08
CA ARG A 74 7.91 1.96 -12.03
C ARG A 74 9.26 2.09 -11.33
N SER A 75 10.25 1.34 -11.79
CA SER A 75 11.55 1.19 -11.13
C SER A 75 12.72 1.87 -11.86
N LEU A 76 12.64 2.05 -13.19
CA LEU A 76 13.76 2.56 -14.00
C LEU A 76 14.23 3.94 -13.55
N MET A 77 13.33 4.94 -13.61
CA MET A 77 13.67 6.31 -13.19
C MET A 77 13.97 6.37 -11.70
N LYS A 78 13.24 5.59 -10.86
CA LYS A 78 13.46 5.57 -9.42
C LYS A 78 14.88 5.12 -9.05
N ASN A 79 15.33 4.00 -9.59
CA ASN A 79 16.67 3.50 -9.31
C ASN A 79 17.75 4.39 -9.95
N ALA A 80 17.53 4.90 -11.17
CA ALA A 80 18.46 5.84 -11.80
C ALA A 80 18.63 7.13 -10.96
N PHE A 81 17.53 7.66 -10.41
CA PHE A 81 17.55 8.81 -9.52
C PHE A 81 18.35 8.53 -8.22
N ASN A 82 18.04 7.43 -7.56
CA ASN A 82 18.70 7.04 -6.32
C ASN A 82 20.21 6.77 -6.52
N LEU A 83 20.59 6.23 -7.66
CA LEU A 83 22.00 6.01 -8.04
C LEU A 83 22.71 7.29 -8.50
N GLY A 84 22.00 8.42 -8.64
CA GLY A 84 22.56 9.69 -9.11
C GLY A 84 22.93 9.72 -10.60
N ILE A 85 22.33 8.82 -11.42
CA ILE A 85 22.61 8.69 -12.87
C ILE A 85 21.38 9.00 -13.76
N ALA A 86 20.33 9.61 -13.21
CA ALA A 86 19.12 9.93 -13.96
C ALA A 86 19.39 10.84 -15.17
N ASP A 87 20.24 11.87 -15.01
CA ASP A 87 20.61 12.78 -16.08
C ASP A 87 21.45 12.08 -17.15
N ALA A 88 22.39 11.21 -16.74
CA ALA A 88 23.20 10.41 -17.65
C ALA A 88 22.33 9.46 -18.49
N LEU A 89 21.35 8.80 -17.85
CA LEU A 89 20.40 7.92 -18.54
C LEU A 89 19.52 8.71 -19.51
N THR A 90 18.94 9.82 -19.08
CA THR A 90 18.08 10.68 -19.93
C THR A 90 18.86 11.23 -21.13
N GLY A 91 20.10 11.66 -20.89
CA GLY A 91 20.99 12.11 -21.95
C GLY A 91 21.37 10.99 -22.93
N ALA A 92 21.70 9.80 -22.43
CA ALA A 92 22.01 8.63 -23.27
C ALA A 92 20.82 8.22 -24.17
N LEU A 93 19.61 8.20 -23.62
CA LEU A 93 18.38 7.95 -24.40
C LEU A 93 18.18 8.98 -25.51
N THR A 94 18.44 10.26 -25.20
CA THR A 94 18.37 11.34 -26.21
C THR A 94 19.39 11.15 -27.32
N ASP A 95 20.63 10.75 -26.99
CA ASP A 95 21.67 10.45 -27.99
C ASP A 95 21.35 9.24 -28.88
N LEU A 96 20.58 8.29 -28.34
CA LEU A 96 20.03 7.17 -29.10
C LEU A 96 18.82 7.56 -29.98
N GLY A 97 18.48 8.86 -30.03
CA GLY A 97 17.33 9.39 -30.79
C GLY A 97 15.98 9.06 -30.19
N ARG A 98 15.91 8.80 -28.88
CA ARG A 98 14.67 8.43 -28.16
C ARG A 98 14.20 9.56 -27.25
N ASN A 99 12.89 9.68 -27.13
CA ASN A 99 12.29 10.50 -26.08
C ASN A 99 12.32 9.72 -24.76
N ALA A 100 13.10 10.21 -23.78
CA ALA A 100 13.24 9.53 -22.50
C ALA A 100 11.88 9.31 -21.76
N SER A 101 10.93 10.24 -21.92
CA SER A 101 9.59 10.09 -21.33
C SER A 101 8.85 8.88 -21.90
N ASP A 102 8.93 8.64 -23.21
CA ASP A 102 8.26 7.50 -23.84
C ASP A 102 8.87 6.18 -23.36
N ILE A 103 10.19 6.14 -23.17
CA ILE A 103 10.90 4.96 -22.64
C ILE A 103 10.50 4.70 -21.17
N PHE A 104 10.39 5.74 -20.34
CA PHE A 104 9.92 5.59 -18.96
C PHE A 104 8.44 5.19 -18.90
N GLU A 105 7.61 5.62 -19.85
CA GLU A 105 6.21 5.22 -19.96
C GLU A 105 6.02 3.78 -20.48
N ALA A 106 6.99 3.20 -21.16
CA ALA A 106 6.97 1.81 -21.60
C ALA A 106 7.00 0.83 -20.40
N GLU A 107 7.54 1.25 -19.25
CA GLU A 107 7.50 0.45 -18.03
C GLU A 107 6.10 0.38 -17.43
N ASN A 108 5.58 -0.85 -17.26
CA ASN A 108 4.34 -1.08 -16.52
C ASN A 108 4.56 -1.00 -15.01
N ASP A 109 3.53 -0.54 -14.27
CA ASP A 109 3.55 -0.64 -12.82
C ASP A 109 3.61 -2.11 -12.38
N ALA A 110 4.51 -2.45 -11.47
CA ALA A 110 4.60 -3.80 -10.95
C ALA A 110 3.31 -4.20 -10.20
N GLY A 111 2.68 -5.29 -10.65
CA GLY A 111 1.42 -5.83 -10.11
C GLY A 111 1.58 -6.54 -8.75
N LEU A 112 2.42 -6.01 -7.86
CA LEU A 112 2.80 -6.64 -6.59
C LEU A 112 2.05 -6.05 -5.38
N GLY A 113 1.08 -5.17 -5.59
CA GLY A 113 0.35 -4.53 -4.52
C GLY A 113 -0.93 -3.88 -5.02
N ASN A 114 -1.77 -3.40 -4.08
CA ASN A 114 -3.05 -2.80 -4.39
C ASN A 114 -3.24 -1.39 -3.79
N GLY A 115 -2.84 -1.18 -2.53
CA GLY A 115 -3.21 0.03 -1.80
C GLY A 115 -2.14 0.58 -0.88
N GLY A 116 -2.61 1.25 0.20
CA GLY A 116 -1.74 1.96 1.16
C GLY A 116 -0.73 1.06 1.85
N LEU A 117 -1.12 -0.17 2.22
CA LEU A 117 -0.24 -1.17 2.85
C LEU A 117 0.98 -1.48 1.97
N GLY A 118 0.72 -1.82 0.68
CA GLY A 118 1.78 -2.17 -0.26
C GLY A 118 2.64 -0.97 -0.64
N ARG A 119 2.04 0.23 -0.77
CA ARG A 119 2.84 1.43 -1.06
C ARG A 119 3.71 1.83 0.13
N LEU A 120 3.23 1.66 1.36
CA LEU A 120 4.03 1.87 2.57
C LEU A 120 5.26 0.95 2.59
N ALA A 121 5.05 -0.35 2.35
CA ALA A 121 6.13 -1.33 2.28
C ALA A 121 7.18 -0.94 1.22
N ALA A 122 6.75 -0.47 0.04
CA ALA A 122 7.65 0.01 -1.01
C ALA A 122 8.42 1.26 -0.60
N CYS A 123 7.79 2.24 0.09
CA CYS A 123 8.47 3.42 0.62
C CYS A 123 9.48 3.06 1.70
N TYR A 124 9.17 2.09 2.54
CA TYR A 124 10.07 1.64 3.61
C TYR A 124 11.30 0.92 3.08
N MET A 125 11.17 0.11 2.01
CA MET A 125 12.33 -0.51 1.37
C MET A 125 13.31 0.52 0.80
N ASP A 126 12.80 1.61 0.20
CA ASP A 126 13.63 2.73 -0.26
C ASP A 126 14.38 3.40 0.91
N SER A 127 13.67 3.71 1.99
CA SER A 127 14.26 4.35 3.17
C SER A 127 15.25 3.45 3.90
N LEU A 128 14.98 2.14 3.99
CA LEU A 128 15.93 1.17 4.57
C LEU A 128 17.25 1.19 3.80
N ALA A 129 17.20 1.12 2.46
CA ALA A 129 18.39 1.18 1.63
C ALA A 129 19.08 2.56 1.71
N THR A 130 18.33 3.67 1.75
CA THR A 130 18.89 5.03 1.86
C THR A 130 19.61 5.24 3.20
N LEU A 131 19.09 4.69 4.28
CA LEU A 131 19.67 4.81 5.64
C LEU A 131 20.77 3.78 5.92
N GLY A 132 21.11 2.95 4.94
CA GLY A 132 22.16 1.94 5.08
C GLY A 132 21.79 0.80 6.03
N ILE A 133 20.50 0.50 6.17
CA ILE A 133 20.01 -0.61 6.99
C ILE A 133 19.87 -1.85 6.11
N PRO A 134 20.64 -2.92 6.36
CA PRO A 134 20.51 -4.16 5.63
C PRO A 134 19.12 -4.79 5.84
N ALA A 135 18.36 -4.92 4.74
CA ALA A 135 17.01 -5.42 4.81
C ALA A 135 16.63 -6.24 3.57
N THR A 136 15.81 -7.26 3.81
CA THR A 136 15.15 -8.01 2.74
C THR A 136 13.64 -7.93 2.91
N GLY A 137 12.95 -7.44 1.89
CA GLY A 137 11.49 -7.52 1.78
C GLY A 137 11.09 -8.89 1.22
N TYR A 138 9.98 -9.45 1.71
CA TYR A 138 9.48 -10.75 1.24
C TYR A 138 8.01 -10.68 0.88
N SER A 139 7.64 -11.27 -0.26
CA SER A 139 6.27 -11.40 -0.74
C SER A 139 6.13 -12.54 -1.76
N LEU A 140 4.99 -12.57 -2.47
CA LEU A 140 4.72 -13.46 -3.58
C LEU A 140 4.96 -12.76 -4.93
N CYS A 141 5.46 -13.51 -5.92
CA CYS A 141 5.62 -13.04 -7.28
C CYS A 141 4.30 -13.20 -8.05
N TYR A 142 3.32 -12.34 -7.79
CA TYR A 142 2.03 -12.41 -8.47
C TYR A 142 2.18 -12.22 -9.98
N GLU A 143 1.55 -13.09 -10.77
CA GLU A 143 1.63 -13.04 -12.23
C GLU A 143 0.76 -11.93 -12.82
N LEU A 144 -0.47 -11.78 -12.30
CA LEU A 144 -1.51 -10.91 -12.85
C LEU A 144 -1.92 -9.76 -11.91
N GLY A 145 -1.13 -9.50 -10.85
CA GLY A 145 -1.48 -8.49 -9.85
C GLY A 145 -2.83 -8.76 -9.17
N ILE A 146 -3.58 -7.70 -8.84
CA ILE A 146 -4.96 -7.86 -8.35
C ILE A 146 -5.95 -7.91 -9.52
N PHE A 147 -5.99 -6.92 -10.35
CA PHE A 147 -6.68 -6.78 -11.64
C PHE A 147 -6.37 -5.39 -12.23
N ARG A 148 -6.53 -5.26 -13.54
CA ARG A 148 -6.66 -3.98 -14.22
C ARG A 148 -8.13 -3.60 -14.29
N GLN A 149 -8.46 -2.40 -13.82
CA GLN A 149 -9.82 -1.88 -13.87
C GLN A 149 -10.14 -1.32 -15.26
N LYS A 150 -11.31 -1.68 -15.77
CA LYS A 150 -11.98 -1.06 -16.91
C LYS A 150 -13.32 -0.48 -16.46
N ILE A 151 -13.69 0.65 -17.03
CA ILE A 151 -15.02 1.23 -16.86
C ILE A 151 -15.81 0.98 -18.15
N VAL A 152 -16.80 0.09 -18.08
CA VAL A 152 -17.67 -0.27 -19.20
C VAL A 152 -19.10 0.10 -18.84
N ASP A 153 -19.73 0.94 -19.61
CA ASP A 153 -21.09 1.48 -19.36
C ASP A 153 -21.23 2.10 -17.93
N GLY A 154 -20.17 2.78 -17.47
CA GLY A 154 -20.08 3.38 -16.15
C GLY A 154 -19.80 2.38 -15.00
N LYS A 155 -19.60 1.10 -15.28
CA LYS A 155 -19.37 0.06 -14.28
C LYS A 155 -17.93 -0.43 -14.28
N GLN A 156 -17.40 -0.70 -13.08
CA GLN A 156 -16.12 -1.37 -12.95
C GLN A 156 -16.20 -2.80 -13.48
N THR A 157 -15.28 -3.13 -14.38
CA THR A 157 -15.00 -4.47 -14.87
C THR A 157 -13.56 -4.82 -14.58
N GLU A 158 -13.30 -6.02 -14.06
CA GLU A 158 -11.98 -6.52 -13.74
C GLU A 158 -11.43 -7.31 -14.92
N VAL A 159 -10.20 -6.98 -15.34
CA VAL A 159 -9.47 -7.76 -16.35
C VAL A 159 -8.08 -8.10 -15.82
N ALA A 160 -7.45 -9.14 -16.39
CA ALA A 160 -6.10 -9.53 -16.00
C ALA A 160 -5.09 -8.38 -16.20
N ASP A 161 -4.18 -8.19 -15.24
CA ASP A 161 -3.11 -7.20 -15.30
C ASP A 161 -1.77 -7.92 -15.56
N ASP A 162 -1.48 -8.20 -16.83
CA ASP A 162 -0.24 -8.84 -17.27
C ASP A 162 0.92 -7.84 -17.24
N TRP A 163 1.42 -7.55 -16.05
CA TRP A 163 2.55 -6.66 -15.82
C TRP A 163 3.90 -7.35 -15.97
N ARG A 164 3.94 -8.67 -15.71
CA ARG A 164 5.18 -9.43 -15.52
C ARG A 164 5.98 -9.58 -16.81
N SER A 165 5.32 -9.72 -17.95
CA SER A 165 5.98 -9.85 -19.25
C SER A 165 6.93 -8.69 -19.57
N ALA A 166 6.54 -7.46 -19.20
CA ALA A 166 7.37 -6.27 -19.37
C ALA A 166 8.41 -6.07 -18.25
N ALA A 167 8.18 -6.63 -17.05
CA ALA A 167 9.02 -6.44 -15.87
C ALA A 167 10.05 -7.55 -15.62
N GLU A 168 10.14 -8.54 -16.49
CA GLU A 168 11.08 -9.67 -16.35
C GLU A 168 12.55 -9.20 -16.24
N SER A 169 12.87 -8.05 -16.84
CA SER A 169 14.20 -7.43 -16.75
C SER A 169 14.62 -7.06 -15.31
N TRP A 170 13.66 -6.85 -14.40
CA TRP A 170 13.94 -6.53 -13.01
C TRP A 170 14.08 -7.75 -12.10
N LEU A 171 13.56 -8.91 -12.51
CA LEU A 171 13.44 -10.10 -11.68
C LEU A 171 14.56 -11.10 -11.98
N VAL A 172 15.37 -11.41 -10.98
CA VAL A 172 16.44 -12.42 -11.06
C VAL A 172 15.97 -13.70 -10.37
N ALA A 173 15.84 -14.79 -11.11
CA ALA A 173 15.46 -16.09 -10.56
C ALA A 173 16.69 -16.83 -9.99
N HIS A 174 16.59 -17.31 -8.74
CA HIS A 174 17.59 -18.12 -8.05
C HIS A 174 17.09 -19.55 -7.89
N ASN A 175 17.16 -20.36 -8.94
CA ASN A 175 16.65 -21.73 -8.94
C ASN A 175 17.42 -22.66 -7.96
N ASP A 176 18.65 -22.33 -7.64
CA ASP A 176 19.51 -23.03 -6.69
C ASP A 176 19.15 -22.76 -5.22
N GLU A 177 18.38 -21.69 -4.97
CA GLU A 177 17.85 -21.35 -3.65
C GLU A 177 16.38 -21.79 -3.46
N ALA A 178 15.81 -22.52 -4.42
CA ALA A 178 14.45 -23.00 -4.35
C ALA A 178 14.24 -23.89 -3.11
N VAL A 179 13.05 -23.78 -2.51
CA VAL A 179 12.66 -24.58 -1.34
C VAL A 179 11.29 -25.23 -1.56
N GLU A 180 11.02 -26.30 -0.82
CA GLU A 180 9.74 -27.01 -0.87
C GLU A 180 8.82 -26.58 0.26
N VAL A 181 7.56 -26.34 -0.06
CA VAL A 181 6.48 -26.04 0.90
C VAL A 181 5.46 -27.17 0.87
N ARG A 182 5.09 -27.69 2.04
CA ARG A 182 4.22 -28.85 2.20
C ARG A 182 2.82 -28.46 2.64
N PHE A 183 1.81 -29.07 2.04
CA PHE A 183 0.40 -28.87 2.35
C PHE A 183 -0.33 -30.18 2.58
N GLY A 184 -1.27 -30.19 3.54
CA GLY A 184 -2.09 -31.35 3.86
C GLY A 184 -1.28 -32.48 4.48
N GLY A 185 -1.75 -33.70 4.29
CA GLY A 185 -1.14 -34.89 4.87
C GLY A 185 -1.53 -35.14 6.32
N THR A 186 -0.78 -35.98 6.99
CA THR A 186 -1.00 -36.38 8.39
C THR A 186 0.30 -36.34 9.18
N ILE A 187 0.17 -36.00 10.47
CA ILE A 187 1.30 -36.02 11.41
C ILE A 187 1.15 -37.23 12.31
N SER A 188 2.20 -38.02 12.42
CA SER A 188 2.29 -39.15 13.31
C SER A 188 3.40 -38.92 14.33
N PRO A 189 3.16 -39.17 15.63
CA PRO A 189 4.20 -39.09 16.65
C PRO A 189 5.21 -40.24 16.49
N ARG A 190 6.45 -39.89 16.42
CA ARG A 190 7.56 -40.85 16.45
C ARG A 190 8.52 -40.52 17.61
N TRP A 191 8.90 -41.52 18.36
CA TRP A 191 9.85 -41.39 19.46
C TRP A 191 11.18 -42.07 19.07
N ASP A 192 12.27 -41.36 19.23
CA ASP A 192 13.60 -41.95 18.99
C ASP A 192 14.05 -42.81 20.16
N SER A 193 15.23 -43.46 20.03
CA SER A 193 15.81 -44.31 21.07
C SER A 193 16.19 -43.55 22.34
N PHE A 194 16.21 -42.25 22.33
CA PHE A 194 16.47 -41.36 23.47
C PHE A 194 15.19 -40.77 24.08
N GLY A 195 14.00 -41.22 23.60
CA GLY A 195 12.72 -40.73 24.07
C GLY A 195 12.37 -39.31 23.61
N ARG A 196 12.98 -38.82 22.52
CA ARG A 196 12.65 -37.51 21.96
C ARG A 196 11.49 -37.64 20.98
N TYR A 197 10.57 -36.68 21.03
CA TYR A 197 9.46 -36.58 20.10
C TYR A 197 9.92 -36.07 18.74
N HIS A 198 9.46 -36.71 17.66
CA HIS A 198 9.61 -36.28 16.29
C HIS A 198 8.23 -36.32 15.61
N ALA A 199 7.89 -35.24 14.89
CA ALA A 199 6.70 -35.20 14.07
C ALA A 199 7.00 -35.80 12.69
N GLU A 200 6.45 -37.00 12.40
CA GLU A 200 6.57 -37.61 11.07
C GLU A 200 5.42 -37.15 10.17
N HIS A 201 5.72 -36.31 9.16
CA HIS A 201 4.75 -35.77 8.21
C HIS A 201 4.71 -36.64 6.96
N THR A 202 3.53 -37.22 6.65
CA THR A 202 3.34 -38.12 5.52
C THR A 202 2.10 -37.74 4.70
N GLY A 203 2.05 -38.16 3.42
CA GLY A 203 0.89 -37.93 2.54
C GLY A 203 0.64 -36.47 2.16
N TYR A 204 1.63 -35.60 2.32
CA TYR A 204 1.53 -34.18 1.96
C TYR A 204 1.72 -33.93 0.46
N GLN A 205 1.19 -32.81 -0.01
CA GLN A 205 1.49 -32.25 -1.33
C GLN A 205 2.63 -31.24 -1.20
N THR A 206 3.51 -31.18 -2.21
CA THR A 206 4.65 -30.25 -2.23
C THR A 206 4.51 -29.27 -3.36
N VAL A 207 4.81 -28.01 -3.08
CA VAL A 207 4.95 -26.93 -4.07
C VAL A 207 6.34 -26.33 -3.94
N THR A 208 7.06 -26.18 -5.05
CA THR A 208 8.38 -25.56 -5.07
C THR A 208 8.22 -24.03 -5.07
N ALA A 209 8.88 -23.38 -4.12
CA ALA A 209 9.00 -21.93 -4.07
C ALA A 209 10.37 -21.51 -4.64
N VAL A 210 10.33 -20.81 -5.79
CA VAL A 210 11.52 -20.28 -6.45
C VAL A 210 11.63 -18.80 -6.15
N PRO A 211 12.72 -18.32 -5.52
CA PRO A 211 12.88 -16.90 -5.25
C PRO A 211 13.23 -16.14 -6.53
N ARG A 212 12.59 -14.98 -6.69
CA ARG A 212 12.91 -13.98 -7.70
C ARG A 212 13.22 -12.69 -6.99
N ASP A 213 14.43 -12.20 -7.14
CA ASP A 213 14.92 -11.03 -6.46
C ASP A 213 14.79 -9.78 -7.34
N MET A 214 14.23 -8.72 -6.77
CA MET A 214 14.17 -7.38 -7.32
C MET A 214 15.03 -6.46 -6.45
N LEU A 215 16.00 -5.78 -7.07
CA LEU A 215 16.94 -4.90 -6.35
C LEU A 215 16.35 -3.51 -6.15
N ILE A 216 16.68 -2.88 -5.03
CA ILE A 216 16.20 -1.55 -4.62
C ILE A 216 17.41 -0.73 -4.18
N ALA A 217 17.79 0.26 -4.97
CA ALA A 217 18.88 1.17 -4.62
C ALA A 217 18.41 2.23 -3.60
N GLY A 218 19.20 2.50 -2.58
CA GLY A 218 19.06 3.65 -1.71
C GLY A 218 19.54 4.95 -2.39
N TYR A 219 19.03 6.08 -1.92
CA TYR A 219 19.45 7.39 -2.42
C TYR A 219 20.92 7.66 -2.03
N GLY A 220 21.70 8.14 -3.01
CA GLY A 220 23.14 8.29 -2.89
C GLY A 220 23.96 7.05 -3.28
N GLY A 221 23.31 5.95 -3.63
CA GLY A 221 23.91 4.72 -4.13
C GLY A 221 24.80 3.99 -3.12
N ASN A 222 24.56 4.17 -1.83
CA ASN A 222 25.41 3.62 -0.76
C ASN A 222 25.00 2.20 -0.35
N GLU A 223 23.74 1.80 -0.54
CA GLU A 223 23.22 0.49 -0.17
C GLU A 223 22.19 0.01 -1.20
N VAL A 224 22.13 -1.30 -1.41
CA VAL A 224 21.13 -1.96 -2.26
C VAL A 224 20.46 -3.06 -1.46
N ASN A 225 19.15 -2.93 -1.25
CA ASN A 225 18.33 -3.94 -0.58
C ASN A 225 17.62 -4.85 -1.59
N ILE A 226 17.12 -5.99 -1.11
CA ILE A 226 16.46 -7.01 -1.93
C ILE A 226 14.98 -7.05 -1.59
N LEU A 227 14.12 -7.09 -2.62
CA LEU A 227 12.75 -7.59 -2.52
C LEU A 227 12.69 -8.99 -3.10
N ARG A 228 12.61 -10.02 -2.24
CA ARG A 228 12.54 -11.43 -2.61
C ARG A 228 11.08 -11.86 -2.78
N LEU A 229 10.75 -12.28 -3.98
CA LEU A 229 9.41 -12.65 -4.41
C LEU A 229 9.34 -14.15 -4.71
N TRP A 230 8.46 -14.87 -4.03
CA TRP A 230 8.31 -16.30 -4.19
C TRP A 230 7.38 -16.65 -5.36
N ASP A 231 7.89 -17.41 -6.33
CA ASP A 231 7.18 -17.92 -7.50
C ASP A 231 6.84 -19.41 -7.26
N ALA A 232 5.55 -19.76 -7.30
CA ALA A 232 5.09 -21.12 -7.06
C ALA A 232 5.23 -21.97 -8.33
N ARG A 233 5.90 -23.12 -8.19
CA ARG A 233 6.07 -24.08 -9.27
C ARG A 233 5.70 -25.48 -8.84
N SER A 234 5.18 -26.27 -9.77
CA SER A 234 4.92 -27.68 -9.54
C SER A 234 6.23 -28.45 -9.36
N THR A 235 6.26 -29.34 -8.38
CA THR A 235 7.31 -30.37 -8.27
C THR A 235 7.13 -31.49 -9.28
N SER A 236 5.90 -31.68 -9.77
CA SER A 236 5.57 -32.73 -10.73
C SER A 236 5.96 -32.31 -12.14
N ALA A 237 6.67 -33.19 -12.83
CA ALA A 237 6.86 -33.07 -14.27
C ALA A 237 5.51 -33.20 -14.98
N LEU A 238 5.43 -32.71 -16.24
CA LEU A 238 4.28 -32.95 -17.10
C LEU A 238 4.03 -34.48 -17.18
N ASP A 239 2.80 -34.89 -16.92
CA ASP A 239 2.44 -36.29 -17.11
C ASP A 239 2.42 -36.64 -18.62
N MET A 240 3.54 -37.14 -19.10
CA MET A 240 3.73 -37.48 -20.51
C MET A 240 2.83 -38.61 -21.00
N TYR A 241 2.38 -39.50 -20.09
CA TYR A 241 1.43 -40.54 -20.42
C TYR A 241 0.06 -39.94 -20.72
N LEU A 242 -0.51 -39.18 -19.81
CA LEU A 242 -1.79 -38.49 -20.04
C LEU A 242 -1.72 -37.54 -21.24
N PHE A 243 -0.59 -36.84 -21.42
CA PHE A 243 -0.39 -35.98 -22.55
C PHE A 243 -0.43 -36.76 -23.89
N SER A 244 0.23 -37.94 -23.94
CA SER A 244 0.25 -38.80 -25.12
C SER A 244 -1.11 -39.42 -25.45
N GLU A 245 -1.93 -39.67 -24.43
CA GLU A 245 -3.31 -40.17 -24.58
C GLU A 245 -4.32 -39.07 -24.97
N GLY A 246 -3.87 -37.80 -25.15
CA GLY A 246 -4.75 -36.66 -25.51
C GLY A 246 -5.46 -36.02 -24.33
N GLU A 247 -5.20 -36.45 -23.09
CA GLU A 247 -5.78 -35.92 -21.87
C GLU A 247 -5.01 -34.67 -21.40
N TYR A 248 -4.86 -33.66 -22.27
CA TYR A 248 -4.02 -32.48 -22.06
C TYR A 248 -4.37 -31.70 -20.81
N VAL A 249 -5.63 -31.51 -20.49
CA VAL A 249 -6.08 -30.77 -19.30
C VAL A 249 -5.65 -31.50 -18.03
N LYS A 250 -5.89 -32.80 -17.96
CA LYS A 250 -5.51 -33.61 -16.79
C LYS A 250 -3.99 -33.69 -16.60
N SER A 251 -3.22 -33.73 -17.69
CA SER A 251 -1.77 -33.74 -17.64
C SER A 251 -1.17 -32.46 -17.04
N LEU A 252 -1.92 -31.36 -17.07
CA LEU A 252 -1.54 -30.03 -16.55
C LEU A 252 -2.17 -29.71 -15.20
N GLU A 253 -3.14 -30.51 -14.69
CA GLU A 253 -3.93 -30.17 -13.53
C GLU A 253 -3.09 -29.93 -12.27
N GLN A 254 -2.19 -30.83 -11.92
CA GLN A 254 -1.30 -30.68 -10.76
C GLN A 254 -0.40 -29.46 -10.88
N ARG A 255 0.09 -29.18 -12.07
CA ARG A 255 0.91 -28.01 -12.34
C ARG A 255 0.10 -26.73 -12.12
N THR A 256 -1.09 -26.67 -12.70
CA THR A 256 -2.00 -25.53 -12.58
C THR A 256 -2.38 -25.28 -11.11
N MET A 257 -2.69 -26.33 -10.34
CA MET A 257 -3.04 -26.24 -8.92
C MET A 257 -1.89 -25.75 -8.03
N SER A 258 -0.64 -25.98 -8.44
CA SER A 258 0.52 -25.41 -7.75
C SER A 258 0.75 -23.95 -8.13
N GLU A 259 0.74 -23.63 -9.42
CA GLU A 259 1.02 -22.31 -9.96
C GLU A 259 -0.07 -21.27 -9.63
N VAL A 260 -1.32 -21.70 -9.37
CA VAL A 260 -2.42 -20.79 -8.99
C VAL A 260 -2.14 -20.00 -7.71
N ILE A 261 -1.25 -20.49 -6.84
CA ILE A 261 -0.87 -19.82 -5.59
C ILE A 261 -0.32 -18.41 -5.85
N THR A 262 0.42 -18.22 -6.95
CA THR A 262 1.03 -16.93 -7.30
C THR A 262 0.38 -16.26 -8.52
N LYS A 263 -0.86 -16.66 -8.91
CA LYS A 263 -1.53 -16.04 -10.07
C LYS A 263 -2.05 -14.64 -9.77
N VAL A 264 -2.82 -14.47 -8.70
CA VAL A 264 -3.58 -13.24 -8.41
C VAL A 264 -3.43 -12.82 -6.97
N LEU A 265 -3.22 -11.53 -6.73
CA LEU A 265 -3.23 -10.92 -5.40
C LEU A 265 -4.68 -10.82 -4.89
N TYR A 266 -4.94 -11.25 -3.67
CA TYR A 266 -6.24 -11.19 -3.01
C TYR A 266 -7.39 -11.81 -3.81
N PRO A 267 -7.36 -13.14 -4.09
CA PRO A 267 -8.54 -13.81 -4.64
C PRO A 267 -9.74 -13.63 -3.69
N ALA A 268 -10.95 -13.65 -4.27
CA ALA A 268 -12.18 -13.55 -3.50
C ALA A 268 -12.25 -14.66 -2.42
N ASP A 269 -12.68 -14.33 -1.20
CA ASP A 269 -12.69 -15.23 -0.03
C ASP A 269 -14.05 -15.35 0.64
N ASP A 270 -15.11 -15.07 -0.10
CA ASP A 270 -16.51 -15.29 0.27
C ASP A 270 -16.93 -16.76 0.18
N HIS A 271 -16.13 -17.63 -0.46
CA HIS A 271 -16.31 -19.07 -0.59
C HIS A 271 -15.08 -19.84 -0.08
N ILE A 272 -15.25 -21.15 0.15
CA ILE A 272 -14.20 -22.00 0.78
C ILE A 272 -12.95 -22.15 -0.08
N GLU A 273 -13.10 -22.24 -1.39
CA GLU A 273 -11.98 -22.38 -2.34
C GLU A 273 -11.08 -21.12 -2.30
N GLY A 274 -11.71 -19.96 -2.26
CA GLY A 274 -10.98 -18.69 -2.15
C GLY A 274 -10.25 -18.53 -0.81
N LYS A 275 -10.92 -18.90 0.30
CA LYS A 275 -10.28 -18.95 1.63
C LYS A 275 -9.10 -19.92 1.63
N THR A 276 -9.26 -21.08 1.03
CA THR A 276 -8.20 -22.10 0.92
C THR A 276 -7.01 -21.55 0.13
N LEU A 277 -7.27 -20.90 -1.00
CA LEU A 277 -6.22 -20.32 -1.83
C LEU A 277 -5.48 -19.20 -1.07
N ARG A 278 -6.19 -18.28 -0.39
CA ARG A 278 -5.57 -17.21 0.40
C ARG A 278 -4.71 -17.77 1.55
N LEU A 279 -5.17 -18.79 2.26
CA LEU A 279 -4.38 -19.44 3.31
C LEU A 279 -3.13 -20.14 2.72
N LYS A 280 -3.28 -20.80 1.53
CA LYS A 280 -2.14 -21.36 0.80
C LYS A 280 -1.13 -20.29 0.41
N GLN A 281 -1.59 -19.13 -0.09
CA GLN A 281 -0.73 -18.01 -0.44
C GLN A 281 0.09 -17.54 0.78
N GLN A 282 -0.56 -17.29 1.91
CA GLN A 282 0.12 -16.85 3.13
C GLN A 282 1.15 -17.89 3.60
N TYR A 283 0.76 -19.15 3.76
CA TYR A 283 1.68 -20.15 4.26
C TYR A 283 2.81 -20.49 3.29
N PHE A 284 2.53 -20.53 1.98
CA PHE A 284 3.57 -20.72 0.96
C PHE A 284 4.66 -19.66 1.06
N PHE A 285 4.26 -18.40 1.10
CA PHE A 285 5.14 -17.25 1.27
C PHE A 285 5.96 -17.36 2.56
N LEU A 286 5.32 -17.68 3.67
CA LEU A 286 5.96 -17.66 5.00
C LEU A 286 6.89 -18.85 5.24
N SER A 287 6.50 -20.04 4.78
CA SER A 287 7.34 -21.22 4.89
C SER A 287 8.61 -21.07 4.06
N ALA A 288 8.48 -20.60 2.82
CA ALA A 288 9.63 -20.33 1.96
C ALA A 288 10.55 -19.27 2.56
N THR A 289 9.99 -18.19 3.11
CA THR A 289 10.74 -17.11 3.77
C THR A 289 11.47 -17.59 5.02
N ALA A 290 10.80 -18.32 5.91
CA ALA A 290 11.41 -18.84 7.14
C ALA A 290 12.57 -19.79 6.84
N GLN A 291 12.39 -20.70 5.86
CA GLN A 291 13.46 -21.59 5.40
C GLN A 291 14.66 -20.81 4.85
N SER A 292 14.41 -19.79 4.02
CA SER A 292 15.46 -18.95 3.43
C SER A 292 16.25 -18.19 4.50
N ILE A 293 15.58 -17.54 5.46
CA ILE A 293 16.23 -16.79 6.54
C ILE A 293 17.08 -17.72 7.41
N ILE A 294 16.53 -18.85 7.85
CA ILE A 294 17.24 -19.81 8.70
C ILE A 294 18.43 -20.42 7.96
N LYS A 295 18.27 -20.79 6.68
CA LYS A 295 19.37 -21.33 5.86
C LYS A 295 20.52 -20.31 5.75
N THR A 296 20.22 -19.05 5.55
CA THR A 296 21.22 -17.96 5.48
C THR A 296 21.87 -17.75 6.85
N HIS A 297 21.09 -17.73 7.94
CA HIS A 297 21.61 -17.65 9.30
C HIS A 297 22.60 -18.78 9.61
N MET A 298 22.22 -20.01 9.29
CA MET A 298 23.06 -21.17 9.57
C MET A 298 24.35 -21.20 8.73
N ARG A 299 24.30 -20.70 7.50
CA ARG A 299 25.53 -20.51 6.68
C ARG A 299 26.50 -19.51 7.30
N ARG A 300 25.97 -18.43 7.92
CA ARG A 300 26.79 -17.36 8.51
C ARG A 300 27.30 -17.67 9.92
N PHE A 301 26.41 -18.16 10.79
CA PHE A 301 26.68 -18.25 12.24
C PHE A 301 26.79 -19.70 12.76
N ASN A 302 26.25 -20.69 12.03
CA ASN A 302 26.23 -22.11 12.40
C ASN A 302 25.72 -22.40 13.82
N ASP A 303 24.86 -21.50 14.35
CA ASP A 303 24.25 -21.61 15.68
C ASP A 303 22.85 -21.05 15.71
N ILE A 304 21.84 -21.92 15.60
CA ILE A 304 20.42 -21.54 15.59
C ILE A 304 19.98 -20.81 16.88
N ARG A 305 20.69 -21.01 18.01
CA ARG A 305 20.40 -20.37 19.30
C ARG A 305 20.76 -18.89 19.33
N SER A 306 21.50 -18.41 18.33
CA SER A 306 21.82 -16.99 18.17
C SER A 306 20.86 -16.24 17.25
N PHE A 307 19.82 -16.90 16.72
CA PHE A 307 18.92 -16.37 15.70
C PHE A 307 18.32 -14.99 16.06
N SER A 308 17.72 -14.89 17.24
CA SER A 308 17.06 -13.64 17.71
C SER A 308 18.02 -12.47 17.91
N LYS A 309 19.32 -12.73 18.03
CA LYS A 309 20.35 -11.69 18.14
C LYS A 309 20.60 -11.00 16.81
N HIS A 310 20.52 -11.75 15.71
CA HIS A 310 20.93 -11.30 14.39
C HIS A 310 19.77 -10.93 13.46
N HIS A 311 18.54 -11.33 13.79
CA HIS A 311 17.39 -11.12 12.92
C HIS A 311 16.23 -10.44 13.61
N THR A 312 15.62 -9.49 12.89
CA THR A 312 14.32 -8.91 13.20
C THR A 312 13.36 -9.17 12.05
N ILE A 313 12.22 -9.78 12.34
CA ILE A 313 11.17 -10.11 11.39
C ILE A 313 9.99 -9.17 11.67
N GLN A 314 9.76 -8.23 10.77
CA GLN A 314 8.65 -7.29 10.87
C GLN A 314 7.43 -7.86 10.15
N ILE A 315 6.38 -8.16 10.91
CA ILE A 315 5.09 -8.66 10.44
C ILE A 315 4.21 -7.46 10.06
N ASN A 316 4.00 -7.24 8.76
CA ASN A 316 3.21 -6.12 8.24
C ASN A 316 1.74 -6.54 8.05
N ASP A 317 0.88 -6.13 8.98
CA ASP A 317 -0.45 -6.65 9.24
C ASP A 317 -0.42 -8.13 9.70
N THR A 318 -1.58 -8.79 9.87
CA THR A 318 -1.67 -10.18 10.33
C THR A 318 -1.38 -11.21 9.25
N HIS A 319 -1.38 -10.81 7.98
CA HIS A 319 -1.17 -11.74 6.86
C HIS A 319 0.09 -12.62 7.02
N PRO A 320 1.25 -12.09 7.52
CA PRO A 320 2.44 -12.90 7.74
C PRO A 320 2.50 -13.61 9.10
N ALA A 321 1.47 -13.61 9.93
CA ALA A 321 1.55 -14.11 11.31
C ALA A 321 1.89 -15.60 11.43
N LEU A 322 1.58 -16.42 10.41
CA LEU A 322 1.95 -17.84 10.39
C LEU A 322 3.47 -18.10 10.34
N VAL A 323 4.30 -17.06 10.13
CA VAL A 323 5.76 -17.19 10.29
C VAL A 323 6.14 -17.62 11.71
N ILE A 324 5.34 -17.26 12.71
CA ILE A 324 5.57 -17.59 14.12
C ILE A 324 5.58 -19.12 14.33
N PRO A 325 4.49 -19.87 14.06
CA PRO A 325 4.51 -21.31 14.22
C PRO A 325 5.40 -22.02 13.18
N GLU A 326 5.66 -21.45 12.01
CA GLU A 326 6.56 -22.05 11.02
C GLU A 326 8.03 -21.99 11.47
N LEU A 327 8.49 -20.86 12.03
CA LEU A 327 9.80 -20.77 12.66
C LEU A 327 9.95 -21.76 13.82
N MET A 328 8.91 -21.89 14.67
CA MET A 328 8.88 -22.92 15.72
C MET A 328 9.05 -24.31 15.13
N ARG A 329 8.30 -24.64 14.05
CA ARG A 329 8.38 -25.93 13.38
C ARG A 329 9.81 -26.22 12.91
N ILE A 330 10.41 -25.28 12.16
CA ILE A 330 11.75 -25.48 11.61
C ILE A 330 12.77 -25.66 12.74
N MET A 331 12.75 -24.79 13.75
CA MET A 331 13.72 -24.84 14.86
C MET A 331 13.59 -26.11 15.68
N MET A 332 12.37 -26.63 15.90
CA MET A 332 12.15 -27.87 16.67
C MET A 332 12.36 -29.12 15.82
N ASP A 333 11.71 -29.18 14.64
CA ASP A 333 11.64 -30.43 13.88
C ASP A 333 12.92 -30.67 13.04
N GLU A 334 13.58 -29.60 12.57
CA GLU A 334 14.76 -29.71 11.71
C GLU A 334 16.09 -29.44 12.46
N TYR A 335 16.07 -28.52 13.45
CA TYR A 335 17.28 -28.20 14.23
C TYR A 335 17.27 -28.76 15.65
N GLY A 336 16.20 -29.44 16.09
CA GLY A 336 16.15 -30.19 17.33
C GLY A 336 16.15 -29.37 18.62
N LEU A 337 15.70 -28.07 18.54
CA LEU A 337 15.53 -27.23 19.74
C LEU A 337 14.35 -27.76 20.58
N GLY A 338 14.47 -27.61 21.90
CA GLY A 338 13.32 -27.76 22.78
C GLY A 338 12.33 -26.59 22.57
N TRP A 339 11.06 -26.81 23.01
CA TRP A 339 10.00 -25.80 22.86
C TRP A 339 10.39 -24.41 23.39
N ASP A 340 10.93 -24.35 24.60
CA ASP A 340 11.22 -23.07 25.27
C ASP A 340 12.41 -22.37 24.63
N GLU A 341 13.41 -23.10 24.14
CA GLU A 341 14.53 -22.55 23.38
C GLU A 341 14.03 -21.97 22.03
N ALA A 342 13.24 -22.74 21.29
CA ALA A 342 12.66 -22.27 20.02
C ALA A 342 11.76 -21.04 20.22
N TRP A 343 10.89 -21.07 21.23
CA TRP A 343 10.03 -19.94 21.58
C TRP A 343 10.80 -18.68 21.92
N GLN A 344 11.90 -18.81 22.66
CA GLN A 344 12.78 -17.68 22.97
C GLN A 344 13.38 -17.06 21.71
N GLN A 345 13.83 -17.87 20.76
CA GLN A 345 14.37 -17.37 19.49
C GLN A 345 13.28 -16.70 18.65
N VAL A 346 12.13 -17.32 18.51
CA VAL A 346 11.02 -16.78 17.71
C VAL A 346 10.48 -15.50 18.32
N SER A 347 10.09 -15.52 19.60
CA SER A 347 9.52 -14.35 20.27
C SER A 347 10.51 -13.19 20.43
N GLY A 348 11.82 -13.46 20.41
CA GLY A 348 12.86 -12.42 20.41
C GLY A 348 13.17 -11.83 19.04
N SER A 349 12.61 -12.39 17.95
CA SER A 349 12.88 -11.95 16.58
C SER A 349 11.68 -11.32 15.87
N VAL A 350 10.43 -11.52 16.33
CA VAL A 350 9.21 -11.04 15.63
C VAL A 350 8.63 -9.78 16.24
N ALA A 351 8.30 -8.81 15.40
CA ALA A 351 7.57 -7.59 15.75
C ALA A 351 6.36 -7.43 14.81
N TYR A 352 5.29 -6.78 15.28
CA TYR A 352 4.01 -6.71 14.58
C TYR A 352 3.53 -5.26 14.40
N THR A 353 3.23 -4.89 13.16
CA THR A 353 2.51 -3.64 12.84
C THR A 353 1.05 -3.97 12.52
N ASN A 354 0.13 -3.40 13.28
CA ASN A 354 -1.30 -3.45 12.99
C ASN A 354 -1.69 -2.29 12.07
N HIS A 355 -2.54 -2.56 11.07
CA HIS A 355 -3.06 -1.56 10.13
C HIS A 355 -4.59 -1.41 10.19
N THR A 356 -5.22 -2.06 11.16
CA THR A 356 -6.69 -2.18 11.26
C THR A 356 -7.20 -1.51 12.52
N VAL A 357 -8.21 -0.66 12.41
CA VAL A 357 -8.92 -0.04 13.55
C VAL A 357 -10.25 -0.72 13.87
N MET A 358 -10.77 -1.55 12.97
CA MET A 358 -12.06 -2.24 13.12
C MET A 358 -11.87 -3.66 13.61
N SER A 359 -12.41 -4.01 14.77
CA SER A 359 -12.29 -5.34 15.37
C SER A 359 -12.85 -6.45 14.47
N GLU A 360 -13.94 -6.16 13.73
CA GLU A 360 -14.57 -7.07 12.77
C GLU A 360 -13.71 -7.40 11.57
N ALA A 361 -12.76 -6.53 11.20
CA ALA A 361 -11.84 -6.70 10.08
C ALA A 361 -10.54 -7.42 10.46
N LEU A 362 -10.33 -7.73 11.76
CA LEU A 362 -9.19 -8.56 12.19
C LEU A 362 -9.27 -9.96 11.60
N GLU A 363 -8.19 -10.41 10.98
CA GLU A 363 -8.14 -11.66 10.25
C GLU A 363 -8.36 -12.89 11.14
N LYS A 364 -9.20 -13.80 10.65
CA LYS A 364 -9.54 -15.07 11.31
C LYS A 364 -9.60 -16.18 10.27
N TRP A 365 -9.16 -17.38 10.65
CA TRP A 365 -9.24 -18.56 9.80
C TRP A 365 -10.07 -19.66 10.46
N PRO A 366 -10.95 -20.35 9.71
CA PRO A 366 -11.62 -21.55 10.23
C PRO A 366 -10.60 -22.58 10.71
N GLN A 367 -10.76 -23.10 11.94
CA GLN A 367 -9.80 -24.05 12.50
C GLN A 367 -9.66 -25.31 11.66
N ASP A 368 -10.78 -25.81 11.10
CA ASP A 368 -10.78 -27.04 10.29
C ASP A 368 -9.96 -26.86 9.00
N LEU A 369 -10.03 -25.66 8.41
CA LEU A 369 -9.22 -25.32 7.25
C LEU A 369 -7.72 -25.33 7.58
N VAL A 370 -7.33 -24.70 8.71
CA VAL A 370 -5.92 -24.66 9.14
C VAL A 370 -5.45 -26.07 9.50
N GLN A 371 -6.25 -26.84 10.22
CA GLN A 371 -5.93 -28.22 10.64
C GLN A 371 -5.74 -29.15 9.43
N THR A 372 -6.63 -29.04 8.43
CA THR A 372 -6.57 -29.90 7.24
C THR A 372 -5.41 -29.51 6.31
N LEU A 373 -5.22 -28.21 6.11
CA LEU A 373 -4.22 -27.72 5.16
C LEU A 373 -2.79 -27.72 5.73
N LEU A 374 -2.64 -27.47 7.05
CA LEU A 374 -1.36 -27.23 7.74
C LEU A 374 -1.27 -28.02 9.05
N PRO A 375 -1.34 -29.37 9.01
CA PRO A 375 -1.54 -30.19 10.20
C PRO A 375 -0.43 -30.02 11.25
N ARG A 376 0.83 -29.86 10.86
CA ARG A 376 1.92 -29.66 11.84
C ARG A 376 1.91 -28.27 12.46
N VAL A 377 1.61 -27.24 11.65
CA VAL A 377 1.43 -25.86 12.12
C VAL A 377 0.25 -25.77 13.09
N TRP A 378 -0.84 -26.52 12.82
CA TRP A 378 -2.00 -26.61 13.70
C TRP A 378 -1.64 -27.18 15.08
N GLU A 379 -0.84 -28.27 15.16
CA GLU A 379 -0.38 -28.80 16.44
C GLU A 379 0.42 -27.75 17.25
N ILE A 380 1.30 -27.02 16.57
CA ILE A 380 2.10 -25.97 17.21
C ILE A 380 1.20 -24.80 17.66
N LEU A 381 0.23 -24.39 16.86
CA LEU A 381 -0.76 -23.35 17.23
C LEU A 381 -1.57 -23.77 18.46
N CYS A 382 -2.01 -25.04 18.55
CA CYS A 382 -2.71 -25.56 19.71
C CYS A 382 -1.86 -25.46 20.98
N GLU A 383 -0.56 -25.80 20.92
CA GLU A 383 0.34 -25.71 22.07
C GLU A 383 0.66 -24.24 22.43
N ILE A 384 0.84 -23.35 21.44
CA ILE A 384 0.97 -21.91 21.71
C ILE A 384 -0.28 -21.39 22.42
N ASN A 385 -1.46 -21.74 21.91
CA ASN A 385 -2.74 -21.33 22.50
C ASN A 385 -2.92 -21.87 23.93
N ARG A 386 -2.54 -23.14 24.21
CA ARG A 386 -2.59 -23.73 25.55
C ARG A 386 -1.72 -22.95 26.54
N ARG A 387 -0.46 -22.70 26.19
CA ARG A 387 0.48 -21.95 27.04
C ARG A 387 0.05 -20.49 27.20
N TRP A 388 -0.49 -19.88 26.14
CA TRP A 388 -1.04 -18.54 26.20
C TRP A 388 -2.27 -18.46 27.12
N CYS A 389 -3.16 -19.44 27.05
CA CYS A 389 -4.30 -19.56 27.97
C CYS A 389 -3.83 -19.66 29.44
N GLU A 390 -2.86 -20.50 29.75
CA GLU A 390 -2.31 -20.63 31.10
C GLU A 390 -1.72 -19.32 31.60
N TYR A 391 -1.00 -18.60 30.73
CA TYR A 391 -0.48 -17.28 31.06
C TYR A 391 -1.61 -16.29 31.35
N LEU A 392 -2.64 -16.20 30.50
CA LEU A 392 -3.78 -15.30 30.69
C LEU A 392 -4.55 -15.64 31.96
N VAL A 393 -4.80 -16.91 32.25
CA VAL A 393 -5.44 -17.35 33.50
C VAL A 393 -4.63 -16.95 34.71
N SER A 394 -3.32 -17.06 34.65
CA SER A 394 -2.44 -16.64 35.74
C SER A 394 -2.51 -15.13 36.05
N LYS A 395 -2.91 -14.31 35.05
CA LYS A 395 -2.99 -12.84 35.17
C LYS A 395 -4.41 -12.33 35.43
N PHE A 396 -5.40 -12.89 34.76
CA PHE A 396 -6.79 -12.43 34.82
C PHE A 396 -7.70 -13.31 35.67
N GLY A 397 -7.23 -14.48 36.15
CA GLY A 397 -8.09 -15.53 36.70
C GLY A 397 -8.98 -16.14 35.61
N SER A 398 -10.00 -16.89 36.04
CA SER A 398 -11.03 -17.42 35.11
C SER A 398 -12.04 -16.34 34.79
N SER A 399 -11.79 -15.53 33.77
CA SER A 399 -12.63 -14.39 33.39
C SER A 399 -12.90 -14.39 31.88
N GLU A 400 -13.92 -13.62 31.46
CA GLU A 400 -14.24 -13.38 30.04
C GLU A 400 -13.04 -12.82 29.26
N LYS A 401 -12.16 -12.05 29.93
CA LYS A 401 -10.92 -11.54 29.31
C LYS A 401 -10.03 -12.64 28.78
N VAL A 402 -9.96 -13.81 29.44
CA VAL A 402 -9.18 -14.96 28.96
C VAL A 402 -9.77 -15.46 27.64
N GLY A 403 -11.09 -15.76 27.61
CA GLY A 403 -11.78 -16.25 26.41
C GLY A 403 -11.64 -15.31 25.23
N LYS A 404 -11.78 -14.01 25.43
CA LYS A 404 -11.69 -12.99 24.38
C LYS A 404 -10.30 -12.92 23.74
N ASN A 405 -9.24 -13.22 24.49
CA ASN A 405 -7.85 -13.08 24.03
C ASN A 405 -7.18 -14.41 23.63
N LEU A 406 -7.93 -15.54 23.57
CA LEU A 406 -7.42 -16.82 23.06
C LEU A 406 -7.11 -16.72 21.57
N ILE A 407 -6.09 -17.45 21.13
CA ILE A 407 -5.72 -17.57 19.71
C ILE A 407 -6.72 -18.46 18.98
N ILE A 408 -7.12 -19.57 19.59
CA ILE A 408 -8.12 -20.48 19.06
C ILE A 408 -9.38 -20.40 19.92
N ARG A 409 -10.46 -19.92 19.32
CA ARG A 409 -11.78 -19.84 19.97
C ARG A 409 -12.90 -19.79 18.92
N ASP A 410 -14.09 -20.22 19.31
CA ASP A 410 -15.30 -20.19 18.48
C ASP A 410 -15.11 -20.84 17.10
N GLY A 411 -14.29 -21.89 17.01
CA GLY A 411 -13.98 -22.58 15.75
C GLY A 411 -13.07 -21.77 14.81
N GLN A 412 -12.43 -20.69 15.29
CA GLN A 412 -11.59 -19.79 14.50
C GLN A 412 -10.20 -19.64 15.11
N VAL A 413 -9.19 -19.41 14.26
CA VAL A 413 -7.85 -18.98 14.63
C VAL A 413 -7.74 -17.48 14.46
N HIS A 414 -7.53 -16.74 15.55
CA HIS A 414 -7.43 -15.28 15.58
C HIS A 414 -5.98 -14.84 15.41
N MET A 415 -5.63 -14.36 14.22
CA MET A 415 -4.25 -14.08 13.84
C MET A 415 -3.63 -12.92 14.63
N ALA A 416 -4.40 -11.88 14.94
CA ALA A 416 -3.91 -10.78 15.80
C ALA A 416 -3.54 -11.30 17.20
N ASN A 417 -4.35 -12.19 17.80
CA ASN A 417 -4.05 -12.75 19.13
C ASN A 417 -2.76 -13.60 19.12
N LEU A 418 -2.44 -14.26 18.00
CA LEU A 418 -1.16 -14.93 17.81
C LEU A 418 0.01 -13.93 17.85
N CYS A 419 -0.11 -12.82 17.16
CA CYS A 419 0.89 -11.74 17.20
C CYS A 419 1.03 -11.14 18.60
N LEU A 420 -0.08 -10.89 19.31
CA LEU A 420 -0.08 -10.39 20.70
C LEU A 420 0.62 -11.34 21.68
N ALA A 421 0.51 -12.63 21.47
CA ALA A 421 1.19 -13.63 22.28
C ALA A 421 2.70 -13.65 22.05
N ALA A 422 3.14 -13.57 20.80
CA ALA A 422 4.52 -13.86 20.39
C ALA A 422 5.39 -12.61 20.23
N CYS A 423 4.89 -11.50 19.66
CA CYS A 423 5.73 -10.37 19.25
C CYS A 423 6.28 -9.57 20.43
N TYR A 424 7.56 -9.22 20.37
CA TYR A 424 8.20 -8.41 21.41
C TYR A 424 7.82 -6.92 21.34
N LYS A 425 7.39 -6.44 20.17
CA LYS A 425 6.85 -5.10 19.95
C LYS A 425 5.62 -5.16 19.04
N ILE A 426 4.67 -4.27 19.32
CA ILE A 426 3.40 -4.11 18.60
C ILE A 426 3.20 -2.63 18.37
N ASN A 427 3.04 -2.22 17.11
CA ASN A 427 2.84 -0.81 16.83
C ASN A 427 1.62 -0.52 15.96
N GLY A 428 1.00 0.64 16.24
CA GLY A 428 0.07 1.30 15.35
C GLY A 428 0.80 2.18 14.32
N VAL A 429 0.04 2.81 13.42
CA VAL A 429 0.55 3.54 12.25
C VAL A 429 0.21 5.04 12.24
N SER A 430 -0.32 5.54 13.33
CA SER A 430 -0.53 6.95 13.67
C SER A 430 -0.71 7.10 15.19
N GLY A 431 -0.60 8.31 15.72
CA GLY A 431 -0.83 8.58 17.14
C GLY A 431 -2.23 8.16 17.60
N LEU A 432 -3.27 8.55 16.84
CA LEU A 432 -4.65 8.16 17.10
C LEU A 432 -4.82 6.64 17.04
N HIS A 433 -4.25 5.97 16.05
CA HIS A 433 -4.33 4.51 15.94
C HIS A 433 -3.64 3.82 17.12
N GLY A 434 -2.48 4.31 17.55
CA GLY A 434 -1.78 3.80 18.73
C GLY A 434 -2.65 3.85 20.00
N GLU A 435 -3.41 4.94 20.18
CA GLU A 435 -4.35 5.06 21.28
C GLU A 435 -5.56 4.12 21.17
N ILE A 436 -6.09 3.92 19.96
CA ILE A 436 -7.17 2.94 19.70
C ILE A 436 -6.69 1.51 20.04
N LEU A 437 -5.47 1.14 19.65
CA LEU A 437 -4.90 -0.15 20.00
C LEU A 437 -4.83 -0.36 21.52
N LYS A 438 -4.39 0.65 22.27
CA LYS A 438 -4.18 0.58 23.72
C LYS A 438 -5.50 0.61 24.51
N LYS A 439 -6.44 1.45 24.10
CA LYS A 439 -7.67 1.72 24.87
C LYS A 439 -8.86 0.85 24.47
N ASP A 440 -8.83 0.30 23.25
CA ASP A 440 -9.96 -0.39 22.64
C ASP A 440 -9.58 -1.80 22.14
N LEU A 441 -8.88 -1.86 21.01
CA LEU A 441 -8.70 -3.08 20.24
C LEU A 441 -7.96 -4.17 20.98
N PHE A 442 -6.86 -3.81 21.67
CA PHE A 442 -5.98 -4.72 22.42
C PHE A 442 -5.80 -4.33 23.90
N LYS A 443 -6.79 -3.62 24.44
CA LYS A 443 -6.77 -3.07 25.81
C LYS A 443 -6.30 -4.08 26.85
N ASP A 444 -6.89 -5.26 26.89
CA ASP A 444 -6.61 -6.28 27.91
C ASP A 444 -5.13 -6.70 27.91
N ILE A 445 -4.55 -6.84 26.71
CA ILE A 445 -3.15 -7.26 26.56
C ILE A 445 -2.20 -6.08 26.79
N CYS A 446 -2.62 -4.87 26.41
CA CYS A 446 -1.85 -3.66 26.72
C CYS A 446 -1.75 -3.41 28.23
N GLU A 447 -2.81 -3.68 28.98
CA GLU A 447 -2.79 -3.61 30.46
C GLU A 447 -1.77 -4.59 31.07
N LEU A 448 -1.54 -5.76 30.45
CA LEU A 448 -0.58 -6.76 30.92
C LEU A 448 0.86 -6.49 30.50
N ARG A 449 1.07 -5.92 29.32
CA ARG A 449 2.37 -5.76 28.66
C ARG A 449 2.48 -4.40 27.97
N PRO A 450 2.29 -3.27 28.72
CA PRO A 450 2.25 -1.94 28.13
C PRO A 450 3.54 -1.56 27.39
N GLU A 451 4.68 -2.11 27.82
CA GLU A 451 6.01 -1.88 27.23
C GLU A 451 6.15 -2.41 25.80
N ARG A 452 5.24 -3.29 25.35
CA ARG A 452 5.24 -3.83 23.99
C ARG A 452 4.52 -2.91 22.99
N PHE A 453 3.65 -2.03 23.47
CA PHE A 453 2.79 -1.20 22.62
C PHE A 453 3.40 0.16 22.35
N THR A 454 3.48 0.51 21.08
CA THR A 454 3.94 1.81 20.61
C THR A 454 3.17 2.21 19.34
N TYR A 455 3.56 3.31 18.72
CA TYR A 455 3.16 3.65 17.36
C TYR A 455 4.34 4.26 16.62
N VAL A 456 4.31 4.12 15.30
CA VAL A 456 5.18 4.86 14.37
C VAL A 456 4.25 5.40 13.29
N THR A 457 4.11 6.73 13.24
CA THR A 457 3.28 7.35 12.19
C THR A 457 3.86 7.03 10.82
N ASN A 458 3.02 6.59 9.91
CA ASN A 458 3.42 6.23 8.56
C ASN A 458 4.22 7.36 7.89
N GLY A 459 4.98 7.01 6.89
CA GLY A 459 5.73 7.96 6.08
C GLY A 459 5.70 7.59 4.60
N ILE A 460 6.12 8.54 3.78
CA ILE A 460 6.19 8.41 2.31
C ILE A 460 7.63 8.66 1.84
N ASP A 461 7.99 8.06 0.73
CA ASP A 461 9.23 8.33 0.01
C ASP A 461 9.15 9.73 -0.64
N HIS A 462 9.62 10.74 0.08
CA HIS A 462 9.57 12.13 -0.34
C HIS A 462 10.42 12.42 -1.59
N ARG A 463 11.46 11.62 -1.83
CA ARG A 463 12.28 11.70 -3.06
C ARG A 463 11.43 11.38 -4.29
N ARG A 464 10.70 10.25 -4.26
CA ARG A 464 9.79 9.90 -5.35
C ARG A 464 8.60 10.87 -5.44
N TRP A 465 7.92 11.09 -4.30
CA TRP A 465 6.65 11.83 -4.26
C TRP A 465 6.77 13.35 -4.32
N LEU A 466 8.00 13.91 -4.32
CA LEU A 466 8.27 15.32 -4.62
C LEU A 466 9.32 15.45 -5.73
N ALA A 467 10.57 15.08 -5.48
CA ALA A 467 11.67 15.41 -6.38
C ALA A 467 11.52 14.78 -7.78
N GLN A 468 11.13 13.50 -7.85
CA GLN A 468 10.98 12.79 -9.13
C GLN A 468 9.72 13.19 -9.89
N ILE A 469 8.56 13.22 -9.21
CA ILE A 469 7.28 13.42 -9.92
C ILE A 469 6.93 14.89 -10.13
N ASN A 470 7.59 15.81 -9.41
CA ASN A 470 7.34 17.26 -9.49
C ASN A 470 8.66 18.05 -9.61
N PRO A 471 9.43 17.82 -10.69
CA PRO A 471 10.75 18.44 -10.85
C PRO A 471 10.70 19.97 -10.86
N ARG A 472 9.60 20.60 -11.29
CA ARG A 472 9.42 22.06 -11.23
C ARG A 472 9.35 22.56 -9.79
N LEU A 473 8.60 21.88 -8.93
CA LEU A 473 8.52 22.23 -7.51
C LEU A 473 9.82 21.90 -6.79
N HIS A 474 10.44 20.76 -7.09
CA HIS A 474 11.77 20.42 -6.59
C HIS A 474 12.78 21.52 -6.89
N GLY A 475 12.89 21.97 -8.16
CA GLY A 475 13.80 23.05 -8.54
C GLY A 475 13.54 24.37 -7.80
N LEU A 476 12.27 24.73 -7.57
CA LEU A 476 11.92 25.89 -6.75
C LEU A 476 12.35 25.71 -5.29
N VAL A 477 12.10 24.55 -4.71
CA VAL A 477 12.47 24.22 -3.32
C VAL A 477 13.98 24.28 -3.14
N SER A 478 14.76 23.67 -4.04
CA SER A 478 16.22 23.68 -4.00
C SER A 478 16.78 25.10 -4.11
N GLU A 479 16.21 25.93 -4.98
CA GLU A 479 16.60 27.33 -5.12
C GLU A 479 16.31 28.14 -3.85
N LEU A 480 15.11 27.99 -3.26
CA LEU A 480 14.71 28.76 -2.08
C LEU A 480 15.48 28.34 -0.81
N LEU A 481 15.79 27.05 -0.68
CA LEU A 481 16.56 26.52 0.44
C LEU A 481 18.08 26.59 0.21
N GLU A 482 18.51 27.01 -0.99
CA GLU A 482 19.90 27.01 -1.44
C GLU A 482 20.62 25.66 -1.26
N SER A 483 19.85 24.55 -1.23
CA SER A 483 20.35 23.20 -0.95
C SER A 483 19.33 22.13 -1.32
N ASP A 484 19.81 20.93 -1.68
CA ASP A 484 19.03 19.71 -1.86
C ASP A 484 19.02 18.81 -0.60
N GLU A 485 19.56 19.29 0.52
CA GLU A 485 19.68 18.50 1.76
C GLU A 485 18.35 17.97 2.27
N TYR A 486 17.21 18.58 1.92
CA TYR A 486 15.89 18.04 2.29
C TYR A 486 15.65 16.63 1.71
N LEU A 487 16.41 16.19 0.70
CA LEU A 487 16.32 14.82 0.17
C LEU A 487 16.83 13.76 1.16
N THR A 488 17.66 14.15 2.13
CA THR A 488 18.17 13.29 3.22
C THR A 488 17.72 13.75 4.62
N GLU A 489 17.39 15.03 4.74
CA GLU A 489 16.92 15.71 5.96
C GLU A 489 15.59 16.43 5.68
N PRO A 490 14.49 15.68 5.48
CA PRO A 490 13.22 16.22 4.99
C PRO A 490 12.61 17.30 5.89
N GLU A 491 12.98 17.36 7.15
CA GLU A 491 12.60 18.41 8.09
C GLU A 491 13.10 19.80 7.65
N LYS A 492 14.11 19.91 6.79
CA LYS A 492 14.59 21.18 6.23
C LYS A 492 13.56 21.86 5.33
N LEU A 493 12.54 21.14 4.83
CA LEU A 493 11.42 21.75 4.09
C LEU A 493 10.72 22.87 4.89
N ILE A 494 10.80 22.86 6.22
CA ILE A 494 10.22 23.90 7.09
C ILE A 494 10.73 25.31 6.74
N GLY A 495 11.94 25.42 6.18
CA GLY A 495 12.52 26.70 5.74
C GLY A 495 11.68 27.40 4.66
N LEU A 496 10.82 26.70 3.94
CA LEU A 496 9.91 27.29 2.96
C LEU A 496 8.87 28.24 3.57
N LEU A 497 8.60 28.15 4.87
CA LEU A 497 7.65 29.03 5.54
C LEU A 497 8.03 30.50 5.44
N GLU A 498 9.34 30.83 5.37
CA GLU A 498 9.83 32.20 5.23
C GLU A 498 9.41 32.83 3.88
N TYR A 499 9.05 32.01 2.90
CA TYR A 499 8.69 32.41 1.56
C TYR A 499 7.19 32.41 1.29
N ALA A 500 6.36 31.86 2.19
CA ALA A 500 4.93 31.69 1.97
C ALA A 500 4.15 32.99 1.73
N GLY A 501 4.61 34.10 2.32
CA GLY A 501 4.02 35.44 2.16
C GLY A 501 4.63 36.27 1.00
N ARG A 502 5.63 35.76 0.27
CA ARG A 502 6.31 36.48 -0.79
C ARG A 502 5.55 36.34 -2.12
N SER A 503 5.06 37.46 -2.65
CA SER A 503 4.23 37.47 -3.87
C SER A 503 4.93 36.87 -5.10
N GLU A 504 6.23 37.07 -5.23
CA GLU A 504 7.02 36.48 -6.32
C GLU A 504 7.01 34.95 -6.25
N VAL A 505 7.20 34.36 -5.05
CA VAL A 505 7.18 32.89 -4.84
C VAL A 505 5.77 32.35 -5.04
N GLN A 506 4.75 33.05 -4.53
CA GLN A 506 3.33 32.70 -4.75
C GLN A 506 2.97 32.63 -6.24
N HIS A 507 3.46 33.61 -7.04
CA HIS A 507 3.25 33.59 -8.49
C HIS A 507 3.91 32.36 -9.14
N ARG A 508 5.15 32.04 -8.77
CA ARG A 508 5.89 30.87 -9.29
C ARG A 508 5.19 29.57 -8.92
N VAL A 509 4.71 29.42 -7.70
CA VAL A 509 3.99 28.23 -7.24
C VAL A 509 2.69 28.03 -8.02
N ASN A 510 1.91 29.12 -8.25
CA ASN A 510 0.71 29.06 -9.08
C ASN A 510 1.03 28.64 -10.52
N GLU A 511 2.12 29.17 -11.09
CA GLU A 511 2.54 28.80 -12.46
C GLU A 511 2.99 27.32 -12.53
N ILE A 512 3.75 26.83 -11.56
CA ILE A 512 4.12 25.42 -11.46
C ILE A 512 2.86 24.53 -11.40
N LYS A 513 1.90 24.88 -10.55
CA LYS A 513 0.63 24.16 -10.45
C LYS A 513 -0.15 24.16 -11.77
N ARG A 514 -0.20 25.30 -12.45
CA ARG A 514 -0.85 25.44 -13.77
C ARG A 514 -0.21 24.51 -14.80
N LEU A 515 1.14 24.50 -14.90
CA LEU A 515 1.86 23.64 -15.83
C LEU A 515 1.66 22.16 -15.50
N ASN A 516 1.68 21.78 -14.21
CA ASN A 516 1.42 20.42 -13.78
C ASN A 516 -0.03 19.98 -14.11
N LYS A 517 -1.01 20.88 -14.03
CA LYS A 517 -2.39 20.59 -14.47
C LYS A 517 -2.49 20.38 -15.99
N TYR A 518 -1.74 21.12 -16.80
CA TYR A 518 -1.65 20.88 -18.25
C TYR A 518 -1.05 19.51 -18.56
N ASP A 519 0.00 19.09 -17.83
CA ASP A 519 0.59 17.77 -18.01
C ASP A 519 -0.40 16.66 -17.61
N PHE A 520 -1.12 16.84 -16.50
CA PHE A 520 -2.14 15.89 -16.07
C PHE A 520 -3.36 15.86 -17.02
N ALA A 521 -3.78 17.00 -17.56
CA ALA A 521 -4.84 17.04 -18.58
C ALA A 521 -4.47 16.26 -19.84
N ARG A 522 -3.21 16.34 -20.29
CA ARG A 522 -2.70 15.52 -21.40
C ARG A 522 -2.68 14.03 -21.03
N PHE A 523 -2.29 13.68 -19.80
CA PHE A 523 -2.34 12.32 -19.30
C PHE A 523 -3.77 11.74 -19.35
N LEU A 524 -4.77 12.47 -18.83
CA LEU A 524 -6.17 12.05 -18.85
C LEU A 524 -6.72 11.94 -20.28
N SER A 525 -6.40 12.90 -21.14
CA SER A 525 -6.84 12.85 -22.54
C SER A 525 -6.29 11.63 -23.29
N LYS A 526 -5.01 11.28 -23.04
CA LYS A 526 -4.35 10.11 -23.67
C LYS A 526 -4.90 8.78 -23.15
N ASN A 527 -5.15 8.67 -21.84
CA ASN A 527 -5.48 7.38 -21.21
C ASN A 527 -7.00 7.15 -21.07
N ASP A 528 -7.78 8.20 -20.78
CA ASP A 528 -9.20 8.10 -20.44
C ASP A 528 -10.09 8.87 -21.44
N GLY A 529 -9.49 9.58 -22.40
CA GLY A 529 -10.24 10.40 -23.37
C GLY A 529 -10.94 11.62 -22.74
N PHE A 530 -10.60 12.00 -21.51
CA PHE A 530 -11.24 13.09 -20.78
C PHE A 530 -10.53 14.43 -21.00
N ALA A 531 -11.29 15.47 -21.36
CA ALA A 531 -10.79 16.83 -21.55
C ALA A 531 -10.92 17.64 -20.24
N LEU A 532 -9.90 17.56 -19.39
CA LEU A 532 -9.84 18.33 -18.14
C LEU A 532 -9.60 19.82 -18.44
N ASP A 533 -10.32 20.71 -17.75
CA ASP A 533 -10.03 22.15 -17.74
C ASP A 533 -8.84 22.43 -16.80
N PRO A 534 -7.65 22.79 -17.32
CA PRO A 534 -6.48 23.03 -16.50
C PRO A 534 -6.53 24.36 -15.71
N ASP A 535 -7.45 25.26 -16.03
CA ASP A 535 -7.59 26.52 -15.32
C ASP A 535 -8.55 26.42 -14.12
N ALA A 536 -9.45 25.41 -14.09
CA ALA A 536 -10.28 25.10 -12.93
C ALA A 536 -9.44 24.62 -11.73
N ILE A 537 -9.95 24.80 -10.51
CA ILE A 537 -9.34 24.22 -9.31
C ILE A 537 -9.52 22.70 -9.36
N LEU A 538 -8.40 21.97 -9.20
CA LEU A 538 -8.39 20.51 -9.21
C LEU A 538 -8.56 19.95 -7.80
N ASP A 539 -9.73 19.35 -7.56
CA ASP A 539 -10.15 18.71 -6.34
C ASP A 539 -10.11 17.20 -6.52
N VAL A 540 -9.43 16.47 -5.61
CA VAL A 540 -9.16 15.05 -5.84
C VAL A 540 -9.52 14.17 -4.66
N GLN A 541 -10.19 13.04 -4.97
CA GLN A 541 -10.41 11.95 -4.02
C GLN A 541 -9.88 10.64 -4.62
N VAL A 542 -8.61 10.37 -4.42
CA VAL A 542 -7.90 9.23 -5.02
C VAL A 542 -7.43 8.25 -3.96
N LYS A 543 -8.19 7.18 -3.82
CA LYS A 543 -8.00 6.12 -2.83
C LYS A 543 -8.86 4.91 -3.14
N ARG A 544 -8.53 3.71 -2.60
CA ARG A 544 -9.38 2.51 -2.71
C ARG A 544 -10.83 2.86 -2.39
N LEU A 545 -11.78 2.36 -3.17
CA LEU A 545 -13.19 2.60 -2.89
C LEU A 545 -13.65 1.70 -1.74
N HIS A 546 -14.15 2.35 -0.70
CA HIS A 546 -14.77 1.73 0.46
C HIS A 546 -15.74 2.70 1.11
N GLU A 547 -16.86 2.22 1.62
CA GLU A 547 -17.91 3.08 2.17
C GLU A 547 -17.41 4.00 3.29
N TYR A 548 -16.50 3.56 4.17
CA TYR A 548 -15.96 4.40 5.26
C TYR A 548 -15.09 5.57 4.75
N LYS A 549 -14.55 5.49 3.53
CA LYS A 549 -13.77 6.58 2.89
C LYS A 549 -14.66 7.66 2.28
N ARG A 550 -15.94 7.39 2.22
CA ARG A 550 -17.06 8.28 1.93
C ARG A 550 -17.01 8.97 0.56
N GLN A 551 -16.59 8.25 -0.50
CA GLN A 551 -16.73 8.78 -1.87
C GLN A 551 -18.18 9.14 -2.21
N LEU A 552 -19.15 8.46 -1.61
CA LEU A 552 -20.56 8.81 -1.74
C LEU A 552 -20.87 10.21 -1.16
N LEU A 553 -20.25 10.60 -0.03
CA LEU A 553 -20.41 11.93 0.56
C LEU A 553 -19.88 13.04 -0.39
N CYS A 554 -18.72 12.80 -1.04
CA CYS A 554 -18.21 13.70 -2.05
C CYS A 554 -19.15 13.78 -3.28
N ALA A 555 -19.72 12.65 -3.74
CA ALA A 555 -20.72 12.64 -4.82
C ALA A 555 -22.00 13.38 -4.43
N MET A 556 -22.44 13.32 -3.18
CA MET A 556 -23.55 14.13 -2.64
C MET A 556 -23.26 15.63 -2.70
N LEU A 557 -22.04 16.05 -2.31
CA LEU A 557 -21.59 17.44 -2.44
C LEU A 557 -21.62 17.90 -3.92
N ILE A 558 -21.09 17.09 -4.82
CA ILE A 558 -21.07 17.42 -6.26
C ILE A 558 -22.50 17.54 -6.82
N THR A 559 -23.41 16.66 -6.42
CA THR A 559 -24.84 16.74 -6.77
C THR A 559 -25.46 18.06 -6.27
N ARG A 560 -25.17 18.47 -5.03
CA ARG A 560 -25.55 19.76 -4.46
C ARG A 560 -25.03 20.92 -5.29
N LEU A 561 -23.75 20.89 -5.69
CA LEU A 561 -23.14 21.94 -6.50
C LEU A 561 -23.83 22.06 -7.89
N GLN A 562 -24.16 20.94 -8.53
CA GLN A 562 -24.94 20.95 -9.78
C GLN A 562 -26.32 21.60 -9.58
N MET A 563 -27.04 21.24 -8.53
CA MET A 563 -28.34 21.81 -8.19
C MET A 563 -28.23 23.33 -7.96
N GLN A 564 -27.20 23.78 -7.22
CA GLN A 564 -26.94 25.21 -7.00
C GLN A 564 -26.72 25.98 -8.31
N ILE A 565 -25.97 25.41 -9.26
CA ILE A 565 -25.76 26.00 -10.58
C ILE A 565 -27.10 26.14 -11.36
N HIS A 566 -28.00 25.18 -11.19
CA HIS A 566 -29.33 25.22 -11.80
C HIS A 566 -30.28 26.26 -11.15
N GLU A 567 -30.17 26.42 -9.81
CA GLU A 567 -30.97 27.40 -9.06
C GLU A 567 -30.59 28.84 -9.42
N ASP A 568 -29.30 29.14 -9.54
CA ASP A 568 -28.80 30.43 -9.99
C ASP A 568 -27.65 30.30 -10.99
N PRO A 569 -27.96 30.16 -12.29
CA PRO A 569 -26.94 30.01 -13.33
C PRO A 569 -25.97 31.19 -13.49
N ASN A 570 -26.31 32.36 -12.94
CA ASN A 570 -25.52 33.58 -13.05
C ASN A 570 -24.72 33.90 -11.77
N ALA A 571 -24.88 33.10 -10.70
CA ALA A 571 -24.08 33.27 -9.51
C ALA A 571 -22.57 33.14 -9.81
N ASP A 572 -21.79 33.90 -9.04
CA ASP A 572 -20.32 33.75 -9.08
C ASP A 572 -19.95 32.35 -8.57
N PHE A 573 -19.33 31.57 -9.46
CA PHE A 573 -18.97 30.17 -9.19
C PHE A 573 -17.51 29.96 -9.56
N THR A 574 -16.67 29.69 -8.58
CA THR A 574 -15.27 29.33 -8.80
C THR A 574 -15.17 28.01 -9.54
N PRO A 575 -14.64 27.99 -10.80
CA PRO A 575 -14.51 26.76 -11.59
C PRO A 575 -13.71 25.67 -10.86
N ARG A 576 -14.26 24.45 -10.87
CA ARG A 576 -13.65 23.30 -10.22
C ARG A 576 -13.85 22.00 -10.97
N SER A 577 -12.85 21.15 -10.90
CA SER A 577 -12.87 19.80 -11.50
C SER A 577 -12.61 18.78 -10.41
N PHE A 578 -13.57 17.89 -10.17
CA PHE A 578 -13.42 16.76 -9.27
C PHE A 578 -12.83 15.56 -10.01
N VAL A 579 -11.77 14.98 -9.48
CA VAL A 579 -11.17 13.75 -10.02
C VAL A 579 -11.21 12.64 -8.98
N PHE A 580 -11.92 11.58 -9.30
CA PHE A 580 -11.91 10.32 -8.54
C PHE A 580 -10.95 9.32 -9.19
N GLY A 581 -10.23 8.57 -8.35
CA GLY A 581 -9.44 7.43 -8.77
C GLY A 581 -9.55 6.33 -7.72
N ALA A 582 -10.22 5.23 -8.05
CA ALA A 582 -10.55 4.22 -7.06
C ALA A 582 -10.77 2.85 -7.71
N LYS A 583 -10.29 1.80 -7.06
CA LYS A 583 -10.66 0.41 -7.36
C LYS A 583 -11.52 -0.14 -6.20
N ALA A 584 -12.65 -0.76 -6.52
CA ALA A 584 -13.47 -1.52 -5.59
C ALA A 584 -13.01 -2.98 -5.57
N ALA A 585 -13.11 -3.67 -4.43
CA ALA A 585 -12.95 -5.12 -4.41
C ALA A 585 -14.00 -5.79 -5.32
N ALA A 586 -13.62 -6.86 -6.02
CA ALA A 586 -14.45 -7.48 -7.08
C ALA A 586 -15.85 -7.88 -6.60
N GLY A 587 -15.97 -8.42 -5.36
CA GLY A 587 -17.24 -8.82 -4.75
C GLY A 587 -17.98 -7.69 -4.01
N TYR A 588 -17.44 -6.47 -3.92
CA TYR A 588 -18.03 -5.40 -3.11
C TYR A 588 -19.10 -4.62 -3.90
N TYR A 589 -20.33 -5.10 -3.87
CA TYR A 589 -21.46 -4.56 -4.65
C TYR A 589 -21.67 -3.06 -4.42
N THR A 590 -21.85 -2.62 -3.17
CA THR A 590 -22.10 -1.20 -2.84
C THR A 590 -21.00 -0.29 -3.37
N ALA A 591 -19.73 -0.70 -3.21
CA ALA A 591 -18.59 0.05 -3.71
C ALA A 591 -18.62 0.20 -5.24
N LYS A 592 -18.95 -0.87 -5.98
CA LYS A 592 -19.14 -0.82 -7.44
C LYS A 592 -20.31 0.07 -7.85
N ARG A 593 -21.40 0.07 -7.09
CA ARG A 593 -22.54 0.97 -7.32
C ARG A 593 -22.18 2.44 -7.12
N ILE A 594 -21.30 2.74 -6.15
CA ILE A 594 -20.79 4.12 -5.95
C ILE A 594 -19.93 4.55 -7.12
N ILE A 595 -19.10 3.67 -7.71
CA ILE A 595 -18.36 3.98 -8.94
C ILE A 595 -19.35 4.31 -10.08
N GLU A 596 -20.36 3.47 -10.26
CA GLU A 596 -21.37 3.68 -11.31
C GLU A 596 -22.12 5.01 -11.12
N LEU A 597 -22.49 5.38 -9.89
CA LEU A 597 -23.07 6.66 -9.54
C LEU A 597 -22.16 7.83 -9.95
N ILE A 598 -20.88 7.78 -9.59
CA ILE A 598 -19.91 8.84 -9.91
C ILE A 598 -19.77 8.98 -11.43
N CYS A 599 -19.72 7.87 -12.17
CA CYS A 599 -19.65 7.89 -13.63
C CYS A 599 -20.92 8.48 -14.27
N SER A 600 -22.11 8.14 -13.75
CA SER A 600 -23.39 8.71 -14.23
C SER A 600 -23.49 10.22 -13.93
N LEU A 601 -23.04 10.64 -12.75
CA LEU A 601 -22.99 12.06 -12.36
C LEU A 601 -22.00 12.84 -13.26
N ALA A 602 -20.84 12.23 -13.56
CA ALA A 602 -19.85 12.81 -14.47
C ALA A 602 -20.41 13.01 -15.88
N ASP A 603 -21.14 12.03 -16.41
CA ASP A 603 -21.78 12.10 -17.73
C ASP A 603 -22.91 13.14 -17.75
N ASP A 604 -23.75 13.21 -16.73
CA ASP A 604 -24.83 14.18 -16.58
C ASP A 604 -24.29 15.61 -16.54
N ILE A 605 -23.27 15.89 -15.72
CA ILE A 605 -22.62 17.21 -15.62
C ILE A 605 -21.89 17.54 -16.91
N GLY A 606 -21.22 16.58 -17.56
CA GLY A 606 -20.51 16.81 -18.82
C GLY A 606 -21.41 17.21 -20.00
N ARG A 607 -22.67 16.77 -19.98
CA ARG A 607 -23.70 17.13 -20.98
C ARG A 607 -24.49 18.40 -20.64
N ASP A 608 -24.42 18.86 -19.40
CA ASP A 608 -25.18 19.99 -18.91
C ASP A 608 -24.56 21.32 -19.34
N PRO A 609 -25.26 22.12 -20.23
CA PRO A 609 -24.71 23.39 -20.69
C PRO A 609 -24.53 24.41 -19.57
N LEU A 610 -25.28 24.33 -18.44
CA LEU A 610 -25.14 25.24 -17.30
C LEU A 610 -23.88 24.96 -16.48
N CYS A 611 -23.41 23.71 -16.46
CA CYS A 611 -22.20 23.30 -15.79
C CYS A 611 -20.94 23.62 -16.60
N LYS A 612 -21.05 23.85 -17.90
CA LYS A 612 -19.91 24.11 -18.79
C LYS A 612 -19.05 25.29 -18.31
N GLY A 613 -17.74 25.05 -18.14
CA GLY A 613 -16.79 26.05 -17.64
C GLY A 613 -16.91 26.35 -16.12
N LYS A 614 -17.76 25.61 -15.40
CA LYS A 614 -17.94 25.76 -13.94
C LYS A 614 -17.59 24.49 -13.18
N LEU A 615 -18.20 23.38 -13.56
CA LEU A 615 -18.08 22.11 -12.83
C LEU A 615 -17.77 20.97 -13.81
N GLN A 616 -16.74 20.19 -13.48
CA GLN A 616 -16.38 18.95 -14.17
C GLN A 616 -16.21 17.83 -13.16
N VAL A 617 -16.50 16.61 -13.58
CA VAL A 617 -16.26 15.39 -12.80
C VAL A 617 -15.62 14.34 -13.70
N CYS A 618 -14.55 13.72 -13.21
CA CYS A 618 -13.85 12.64 -13.89
C CYS A 618 -13.67 11.47 -12.95
N PHE A 619 -14.01 10.26 -13.40
CA PHE A 619 -13.59 9.03 -12.77
C PHE A 619 -12.43 8.45 -13.58
N MET A 620 -11.20 8.57 -13.07
CA MET A 620 -9.98 8.09 -13.70
C MET A 620 -9.92 6.57 -13.62
N GLU A 621 -9.84 5.91 -14.79
CA GLU A 621 -9.76 4.46 -14.91
C GLU A 621 -8.44 3.93 -14.37
N ASN A 622 -8.48 2.78 -13.71
CA ASN A 622 -7.31 2.01 -13.30
C ASN A 622 -6.29 2.80 -12.47
N TYR A 623 -6.75 3.49 -11.42
CA TYR A 623 -5.86 4.22 -10.51
C TYR A 623 -4.74 3.31 -10.00
N ARG A 624 -3.49 3.71 -10.22
CA ARG A 624 -2.25 3.00 -9.90
C ARG A 624 -1.14 4.01 -9.57
N VAL A 625 0.08 3.54 -9.26
CA VAL A 625 1.19 4.41 -8.86
C VAL A 625 1.52 5.43 -9.96
N SER A 626 1.68 5.01 -11.21
CA SER A 626 1.99 5.91 -12.32
C SER A 626 0.89 6.97 -12.57
N ALA A 627 -0.38 6.61 -12.36
CA ALA A 627 -1.48 7.57 -12.42
C ALA A 627 -1.45 8.56 -11.24
N ALA A 628 -1.09 8.09 -10.05
CA ALA A 628 -0.89 8.95 -8.88
C ALA A 628 0.28 9.92 -9.08
N GLU A 629 1.37 9.46 -9.68
CA GLU A 629 2.54 10.28 -10.01
C GLU A 629 2.20 11.45 -10.96
N ALA A 630 1.31 11.21 -11.93
CA ALA A 630 0.83 12.26 -12.82
C ALA A 630 -0.13 13.26 -12.12
N LEU A 631 -0.98 12.75 -11.22
CA LEU A 631 -2.04 13.54 -10.57
C LEU A 631 -1.54 14.38 -9.39
N MET A 632 -0.68 13.81 -8.51
CA MET A 632 -0.29 14.45 -7.24
C MET A 632 0.30 15.86 -7.42
N PRO A 633 1.20 16.10 -8.40
CA PRO A 633 1.73 17.46 -8.65
C PRO A 633 0.67 18.47 -9.07
N ALA A 634 -0.40 18.02 -9.72
CA ALA A 634 -1.46 18.86 -10.27
C ALA A 634 -2.53 19.23 -9.24
N ALA A 635 -2.78 18.37 -8.25
CA ALA A 635 -3.86 18.51 -7.27
C ALA A 635 -3.72 19.80 -6.44
N GLN A 636 -4.87 20.47 -6.18
CA GLN A 636 -4.94 21.68 -5.37
C GLN A 636 -5.77 21.48 -4.11
N VAL A 637 -6.78 20.60 -4.15
CA VAL A 637 -7.58 20.18 -2.99
C VAL A 637 -7.48 18.66 -2.80
N SER A 638 -7.39 18.23 -1.56
CA SER A 638 -7.22 16.83 -1.14
C SER A 638 -8.38 16.42 -0.24
N GLU A 639 -9.26 15.55 -0.73
CA GLU A 639 -10.41 15.00 0.00
C GLU A 639 -10.01 13.83 0.91
N GLN A 640 -9.90 14.10 2.22
CA GLN A 640 -9.50 13.13 3.26
C GLN A 640 -10.63 12.95 4.28
N ILE A 641 -11.78 12.53 3.77
CA ILE A 641 -13.10 12.62 4.41
C ILE A 641 -13.60 11.32 5.01
N SER A 642 -12.73 10.40 5.43
CA SER A 642 -13.13 9.15 6.11
C SER A 642 -13.97 9.43 7.36
N THR A 643 -14.81 8.47 7.74
CA THR A 643 -15.51 8.56 9.03
C THR A 643 -14.47 8.49 10.16
N ALA A 644 -14.49 9.43 11.09
CA ALA A 644 -13.51 9.49 12.18
C ALA A 644 -13.43 8.17 12.97
N GLY A 645 -12.21 7.73 13.26
CA GLY A 645 -11.92 6.45 13.92
C GLY A 645 -11.98 5.24 12.99
N LYS A 646 -11.91 5.40 11.66
CA LYS A 646 -11.96 4.31 10.68
C LYS A 646 -10.71 4.19 9.79
N GLU A 647 -10.01 5.28 9.52
CA GLU A 647 -8.73 5.26 8.80
C GLU A 647 -7.58 5.17 9.81
N ALA A 648 -6.77 4.12 9.76
CA ALA A 648 -5.66 3.93 10.70
C ALA A 648 -4.57 5.02 10.57
N SER A 649 -4.29 5.46 9.36
CA SER A 649 -3.31 6.50 9.06
C SER A 649 -3.66 7.26 7.76
N GLY A 650 -3.67 6.55 6.61
CA GLY A 650 -3.62 7.17 5.29
C GLY A 650 -2.19 7.56 4.92
N THR A 651 -1.89 7.56 3.62
CA THR A 651 -0.62 8.06 3.07
C THR A 651 -0.82 8.92 1.82
N GLY A 652 -2.02 8.86 1.21
CA GLY A 652 -2.40 9.75 0.12
C GLY A 652 -2.46 11.22 0.54
N ASN A 653 -2.96 11.47 1.76
CA ASN A 653 -2.95 12.79 2.40
C ASN A 653 -1.53 13.38 2.49
N MET A 654 -0.54 12.60 2.93
CA MET A 654 0.86 13.04 3.07
C MET A 654 1.46 13.42 1.70
N LYS A 655 1.20 12.64 0.65
CA LYS A 655 1.70 12.88 -0.71
C LYS A 655 1.11 14.15 -1.32
N LEU A 656 -0.20 14.35 -1.14
CA LEU A 656 -0.92 15.54 -1.60
C LEU A 656 -0.45 16.77 -0.82
N MET A 657 -0.28 16.68 0.50
CA MET A 657 0.27 17.73 1.35
C MET A 657 1.69 18.12 0.90
N LEU A 658 2.56 17.13 0.65
CA LEU A 658 3.94 17.35 0.19
C LEU A 658 3.99 18.08 -1.17
N ASN A 659 2.99 17.85 -2.03
CA ASN A 659 2.83 18.55 -3.30
C ASN A 659 2.00 19.85 -3.18
N GLY A 660 1.71 20.31 -1.97
CA GLY A 660 1.05 21.58 -1.70
C GLY A 660 -0.46 21.59 -1.97
N ALA A 661 -1.13 20.43 -1.98
CA ALA A 661 -2.60 20.42 -2.00
C ALA A 661 -3.16 20.71 -0.61
N VAL A 662 -4.23 21.53 -0.55
CA VAL A 662 -4.91 21.88 0.68
C VAL A 662 -5.88 20.76 1.07
N THR A 663 -5.76 20.27 2.30
CA THR A 663 -6.61 19.18 2.78
C THR A 663 -7.93 19.70 3.36
N ILE A 664 -9.04 19.15 2.84
CA ILE A 664 -10.34 19.12 3.54
C ILE A 664 -10.54 17.70 4.07
N GLY A 665 -10.89 17.57 5.36
CA GLY A 665 -10.95 16.24 5.96
C GLY A 665 -11.55 16.20 7.34
N THR A 666 -11.52 15.01 7.94
CA THR A 666 -11.93 14.73 9.30
C THR A 666 -10.72 14.52 10.21
N LEU A 667 -10.89 14.61 11.52
CA LEU A 667 -9.86 14.23 12.52
C LEU A 667 -9.79 12.70 12.62
N ASP A 668 -9.13 12.09 11.63
CA ASP A 668 -8.98 10.64 11.51
C ASP A 668 -7.58 10.28 11.00
N GLY A 669 -7.02 9.18 11.47
CA GLY A 669 -5.69 8.71 11.08
C GLY A 669 -4.62 9.79 11.20
N ALA A 670 -3.74 9.90 10.22
CA ALA A 670 -2.66 10.90 10.20
C ALA A 670 -3.14 12.34 9.90
N ASN A 671 -4.43 12.55 9.59
CA ASN A 671 -4.97 13.93 9.51
C ASN A 671 -4.85 14.65 10.86
N VAL A 672 -4.81 13.91 11.98
CA VAL A 672 -4.59 14.49 13.32
C VAL A 672 -3.23 15.15 13.41
N GLU A 673 -2.17 14.43 13.05
CA GLU A 673 -0.80 14.96 13.03
C GLU A 673 -0.62 16.06 11.98
N MET A 674 -1.30 15.96 10.83
CA MET A 674 -1.32 17.03 9.81
C MET A 674 -1.92 18.31 10.40
N TYR A 675 -3.05 18.19 11.10
CA TYR A 675 -3.72 19.33 11.74
C TYR A 675 -2.89 19.95 12.86
N GLU A 676 -2.20 19.13 13.66
CA GLU A 676 -1.28 19.62 14.69
C GLU A 676 -0.17 20.51 14.11
N ARG A 677 0.24 20.25 12.88
CA ARG A 677 1.24 21.05 12.16
C ARG A 677 0.65 22.27 11.46
N LEU A 678 -0.49 22.12 10.80
CA LEU A 678 -1.07 23.14 9.92
C LEU A 678 -2.03 24.10 10.65
N GLY A 679 -2.78 23.61 11.62
CA GLY A 679 -3.84 24.36 12.32
C GLY A 679 -5.01 24.77 11.42
N ASP A 680 -6.00 25.45 12.04
CA ASP A 680 -7.29 25.83 11.40
C ASP A 680 -7.17 26.72 10.15
N LYS A 681 -6.06 27.43 10.02
CA LYS A 681 -5.85 28.37 8.91
C LYS A 681 -5.33 27.70 7.64
N ASN A 682 -4.76 26.50 7.75
CA ASN A 682 -4.06 25.84 6.65
C ASN A 682 -4.60 24.44 6.34
N MET A 683 -5.55 23.93 7.14
CA MET A 683 -6.29 22.70 6.92
C MET A 683 -7.75 22.91 7.28
N PHE A 684 -8.66 22.32 6.53
CA PHE A 684 -10.10 22.53 6.65
C PHE A 684 -10.75 21.26 7.21
N LEU A 685 -11.15 21.33 8.49
CA LEU A 685 -11.74 20.19 9.18
C LEU A 685 -13.26 20.32 9.30
N PHE A 686 -13.94 19.17 9.24
CA PHE A 686 -15.37 19.01 9.44
C PHE A 686 -15.71 17.69 10.14
N GLY A 687 -16.96 17.58 10.56
CA GLY A 687 -17.61 16.35 10.97
C GLY A 687 -17.28 15.91 12.40
N LEU A 688 -17.93 14.82 12.77
CA LEU A 688 -17.84 14.20 14.09
C LEU A 688 -16.43 13.67 14.37
N LYS A 689 -15.99 13.75 15.62
CA LYS A 689 -14.79 13.08 16.12
C LYS A 689 -15.09 11.60 16.44
N ALA A 690 -14.06 10.78 16.62
CA ALA A 690 -14.21 9.33 16.84
C ALA A 690 -15.07 8.96 18.05
N ASP A 691 -14.93 9.69 19.16
CA ASP A 691 -15.74 9.54 20.39
C ASP A 691 -17.19 9.99 20.17
N GLU A 692 -17.40 11.07 19.42
CA GLU A 692 -18.73 11.57 19.04
C GLU A 692 -19.48 10.60 18.13
N VAL A 693 -18.77 9.98 17.16
CA VAL A 693 -19.33 8.90 16.32
C VAL A 693 -19.79 7.73 17.19
N THR A 694 -18.98 7.33 18.16
CA THR A 694 -19.31 6.24 19.09
C THR A 694 -20.51 6.60 19.95
N ALA A 695 -20.56 7.82 20.51
CA ALA A 695 -21.66 8.31 21.34
C ALA A 695 -22.95 8.43 20.54
N LEU A 696 -22.89 8.95 19.30
CA LEU A 696 -24.07 9.08 18.43
C LEU A 696 -24.67 7.71 18.09
N LYS A 697 -23.84 6.72 17.76
CA LYS A 697 -24.30 5.33 17.54
C LYS A 697 -24.97 4.75 18.77
N ALA A 698 -24.38 4.92 19.94
CA ALA A 698 -24.93 4.43 21.20
C ALA A 698 -26.27 5.10 21.58
N SER A 699 -26.48 6.36 21.18
CA SER A 699 -27.74 7.09 21.46
C SER A 699 -28.89 6.77 20.48
N GLY A 700 -28.66 5.94 19.47
CA GLY A 700 -29.67 5.57 18.48
C GLY A 700 -29.72 6.57 17.31
N TYR A 701 -28.66 6.61 16.53
CA TYR A 701 -28.56 7.43 15.31
C TYR A 701 -29.67 7.12 14.30
N ASP A 702 -30.41 8.16 13.86
CA ASP A 702 -31.45 8.05 12.83
C ASP A 702 -31.12 8.93 11.61
N PRO A 703 -30.59 8.37 10.51
CA PRO A 703 -30.24 9.13 9.31
C PRO A 703 -31.46 9.75 8.62
N GLN A 704 -32.65 9.17 8.76
CA GLN A 704 -33.89 9.74 8.19
C GLN A 704 -34.26 11.08 8.85
N ARG A 705 -33.95 11.23 10.16
CA ARG A 705 -34.17 12.49 10.85
C ARG A 705 -33.33 13.60 10.23
N TYR A 706 -32.04 13.35 9.99
CA TYR A 706 -31.13 14.32 9.33
C TYR A 706 -31.64 14.70 7.94
N ALA A 707 -32.07 13.74 7.12
CA ALA A 707 -32.62 14.01 5.80
C ALA A 707 -33.96 14.81 5.82
N ARG A 708 -34.76 14.68 6.90
CA ARG A 708 -36.00 15.48 7.05
C ARG A 708 -35.73 16.89 7.58
N GLU A 709 -34.77 17.04 8.50
CA GLU A 709 -34.42 18.32 9.14
C GLU A 709 -33.57 19.21 8.23
N ASP A 710 -32.78 18.63 7.32
CA ASP A 710 -31.97 19.32 6.34
C ASP A 710 -32.60 19.18 4.93
N ALA A 711 -33.31 20.22 4.49
CA ALA A 711 -34.02 20.22 3.21
C ALA A 711 -33.07 20.05 1.99
N GLU A 712 -31.83 20.56 2.08
CA GLU A 712 -30.84 20.41 1.01
C GLU A 712 -30.33 18.99 0.94
N LEU A 713 -30.01 18.35 2.07
CA LEU A 713 -29.67 16.92 2.14
C LEU A 713 -30.81 16.07 1.56
N GLY A 714 -32.05 16.34 1.96
CA GLY A 714 -33.25 15.67 1.44
C GLY A 714 -33.35 15.76 -0.08
N ALA A 715 -33.16 16.97 -0.64
CA ALA A 715 -33.20 17.21 -2.08
C ALA A 715 -32.06 16.50 -2.84
N VAL A 716 -30.85 16.49 -2.30
CA VAL A 716 -29.69 15.76 -2.86
C VAL A 716 -29.96 14.25 -2.90
N LEU A 717 -30.45 13.67 -1.81
CA LEU A 717 -30.76 12.25 -1.75
C LEU A 717 -31.90 11.87 -2.72
N ASP A 718 -32.93 12.71 -2.84
CA ASP A 718 -34.02 12.53 -3.81
C ASP A 718 -33.50 12.61 -5.26
N ARG A 719 -32.60 13.56 -5.59
CA ARG A 719 -31.97 13.67 -6.90
C ARG A 719 -31.16 12.42 -7.26
N ILE A 720 -30.32 11.93 -6.32
CA ILE A 720 -29.53 10.69 -6.49
C ILE A 720 -30.46 9.48 -6.66
N SER A 721 -31.51 9.37 -5.84
CA SER A 721 -32.46 8.26 -5.90
C SER A 721 -33.17 8.17 -7.27
N ARG A 722 -33.58 9.30 -7.84
CA ARG A 722 -34.20 9.36 -9.18
C ARG A 722 -33.21 9.02 -10.29
N GLY A 723 -31.92 9.28 -10.07
CA GLY A 723 -30.87 9.07 -11.04
C GLY A 723 -30.64 10.24 -12.00
N PHE A 724 -29.88 10.00 -13.06
CA PHE A 724 -29.35 11.01 -13.96
C PHE A 724 -29.83 10.80 -15.41
N ALA A 725 -29.28 11.56 -16.37
CA ALA A 725 -29.70 11.53 -17.77
C ALA A 725 -29.52 10.18 -18.46
N ASP A 726 -28.69 9.30 -17.93
CA ASP A 726 -28.50 7.92 -18.42
C ASP A 726 -29.65 6.97 -18.08
N GLY A 727 -30.65 7.43 -17.31
CA GLY A 727 -31.85 6.69 -16.93
C GLY A 727 -31.63 5.65 -15.82
N LYS A 728 -30.45 5.59 -15.21
CA LYS A 728 -30.15 4.68 -14.08
C LYS A 728 -30.64 5.28 -12.77
N SER A 729 -31.27 4.46 -11.93
CA SER A 729 -31.68 4.83 -10.56
C SER A 729 -30.64 4.37 -9.54
N TYR A 730 -30.44 5.17 -8.51
CA TYR A 730 -29.58 4.85 -7.35
C TYR A 730 -30.36 4.80 -6.04
N SER A 731 -31.65 4.47 -6.15
CA SER A 731 -32.53 4.31 -4.98
C SER A 731 -32.05 3.23 -4.01
N ASP A 732 -31.32 2.23 -4.49
CA ASP A 732 -30.68 1.20 -3.66
C ASP A 732 -29.61 1.80 -2.71
N LEU A 733 -28.75 2.70 -3.20
CA LEU A 733 -27.77 3.39 -2.36
C LEU A 733 -28.42 4.30 -1.33
N VAL A 734 -29.43 5.10 -1.74
CA VAL A 734 -30.14 6.01 -0.84
C VAL A 734 -30.95 5.21 0.19
N SER A 735 -31.62 4.14 -0.23
CA SER A 735 -32.34 3.25 0.70
C SER A 735 -31.40 2.58 1.69
N GLY A 736 -30.23 2.09 1.22
CA GLY A 736 -29.18 1.56 2.08
C GLY A 736 -28.75 2.56 3.15
N LEU A 737 -28.55 3.83 2.75
CA LEU A 737 -28.17 4.90 3.66
C LEU A 737 -29.27 5.21 4.69
N LEU A 738 -30.51 5.40 4.26
CA LEU A 738 -31.60 5.86 5.12
C LEU A 738 -32.23 4.75 5.98
N TYR A 739 -32.26 3.50 5.51
CA TYR A 739 -32.97 2.41 6.19
C TYR A 739 -32.04 1.36 6.80
N ASN A 740 -30.75 1.29 6.38
CA ASN A 740 -29.75 0.40 6.99
C ASN A 740 -28.85 1.09 8.01
N GLY A 741 -29.18 2.32 8.40
CA GLY A 741 -28.63 3.02 9.56
C GLY A 741 -27.37 3.86 9.32
N ASP A 742 -26.95 4.11 8.08
CA ASP A 742 -25.78 4.95 7.73
C ASP A 742 -24.57 4.73 8.64
N PRO A 743 -23.91 3.56 8.57
CA PRO A 743 -22.87 3.17 9.52
C PRO A 743 -21.67 4.11 9.54
N TYR A 744 -21.54 4.96 8.53
CA TYR A 744 -20.41 5.87 8.33
C TYR A 744 -20.79 7.36 8.46
N MET A 745 -21.93 7.69 9.04
CA MET A 745 -22.33 9.06 9.41
C MET A 745 -22.39 10.07 8.26
N LEU A 746 -22.76 9.63 7.04
CA LEU A 746 -22.82 10.53 5.89
C LEU A 746 -23.86 11.63 6.08
N CYS A 747 -25.06 11.25 6.54
CA CYS A 747 -26.14 12.21 6.75
C CYS A 747 -25.83 13.18 7.91
N ALA A 748 -25.17 12.68 8.98
CA ALA A 748 -24.80 13.52 10.12
C ALA A 748 -23.74 14.56 9.78
N ASP A 749 -22.74 14.18 8.96
CA ASP A 749 -21.62 15.05 8.62
C ASP A 749 -21.87 15.94 7.38
N PHE A 750 -22.93 15.67 6.62
CA PHE A 750 -23.18 16.34 5.32
C PHE A 750 -23.18 17.86 5.43
N ARG A 751 -23.92 18.43 6.39
CA ARG A 751 -24.06 19.89 6.53
C ARG A 751 -22.72 20.55 6.85
N ASP A 752 -21.96 19.97 7.77
CA ASP A 752 -20.66 20.51 8.16
C ASP A 752 -19.63 20.37 7.04
N TYR A 753 -19.68 19.28 6.27
CA TYR A 753 -18.85 19.09 5.08
C TYR A 753 -19.15 20.16 4.03
N VAL A 754 -20.42 20.40 3.70
CA VAL A 754 -20.83 21.46 2.75
C VAL A 754 -20.34 22.82 3.21
N ASN A 755 -20.58 23.20 4.46
CA ASN A 755 -20.17 24.50 5.01
C ASN A 755 -18.64 24.67 4.99
N THR A 756 -17.91 23.60 5.30
CA THR A 756 -16.43 23.63 5.31
C THR A 756 -15.87 23.69 3.88
N HIS A 757 -16.49 23.01 2.93
CA HIS A 757 -16.13 23.09 1.52
C HIS A 757 -16.38 24.50 0.94
N ASP A 758 -17.52 25.11 1.25
CA ASP A 758 -17.81 26.49 0.85
C ASP A 758 -16.80 27.48 1.47
N ARG A 759 -16.42 27.29 2.73
CA ARG A 759 -15.35 28.07 3.41
C ARG A 759 -14.00 27.87 2.72
N LEU A 760 -13.61 26.63 2.40
CA LEU A 760 -12.36 26.33 1.70
C LEU A 760 -12.32 27.08 0.37
N TYR A 761 -13.38 26.97 -0.45
CA TYR A 761 -13.40 27.61 -1.76
C TYR A 761 -13.45 29.14 -1.70
N SER A 762 -14.02 29.73 -0.64
CA SER A 762 -13.94 31.18 -0.44
C SER A 762 -12.51 31.68 -0.22
N VAL A 763 -11.64 30.82 0.35
CA VAL A 763 -10.22 31.15 0.60
C VAL A 763 -9.37 30.87 -0.65
N ILE A 764 -9.48 29.66 -1.23
CA ILE A 764 -8.60 29.24 -2.34
C ILE A 764 -8.97 29.84 -3.70
N SER A 765 -10.11 30.52 -3.82
CA SER A 765 -10.43 31.32 -5.00
C SER A 765 -9.43 32.48 -5.20
N ASP A 766 -8.87 33.01 -4.11
CA ASP A 766 -7.76 33.96 -4.18
C ASP A 766 -6.44 33.25 -4.51
N PRO A 767 -5.81 33.53 -5.67
CA PRO A 767 -4.56 32.91 -6.07
C PRO A 767 -3.39 33.12 -5.07
N ALA A 768 -3.34 34.25 -4.37
CA ALA A 768 -2.26 34.53 -3.41
C ALA A 768 -2.42 33.63 -2.17
N GLU A 769 -3.63 33.52 -1.61
CA GLU A 769 -3.93 32.64 -0.47
C GLU A 769 -3.78 31.19 -0.84
N ARG A 770 -4.22 30.78 -2.03
CA ARG A 770 -4.02 29.41 -2.52
C ARG A 770 -2.54 29.03 -2.59
N ALA A 771 -1.69 29.92 -3.11
CA ALA A 771 -0.25 29.70 -3.17
C ALA A 771 0.39 29.69 -1.77
N ARG A 772 -0.02 30.61 -0.88
CA ARG A 772 0.44 30.62 0.52
C ARG A 772 0.15 29.29 1.20
N LEU A 773 -1.07 28.80 1.09
CA LEU A 773 -1.48 27.51 1.63
C LEU A 773 -0.68 26.37 1.02
N SER A 774 -0.45 26.39 -0.29
CA SER A 774 0.35 25.37 -0.98
C SER A 774 1.79 25.29 -0.44
N ILE A 775 2.46 26.43 -0.30
CA ILE A 775 3.82 26.50 0.24
C ILE A 775 3.85 26.02 1.69
N THR A 776 2.89 26.45 2.53
CA THR A 776 2.80 26.03 3.94
C THR A 776 2.60 24.53 4.07
N ASN A 777 1.72 23.93 3.25
CA ASN A 777 1.53 22.47 3.25
C ASN A 777 2.81 21.73 2.87
N THR A 778 3.52 22.15 1.82
CA THR A 778 4.79 21.54 1.44
C THR A 778 5.85 21.67 2.54
N ALA A 779 5.97 22.84 3.16
CA ALA A 779 6.93 23.11 4.23
C ALA A 779 6.74 22.20 5.45
N GLU A 780 5.51 22.01 5.86
CA GLU A 780 5.16 21.19 7.05
C GLU A 780 5.11 19.69 6.79
N ALA A 781 5.25 19.25 5.52
CA ALA A 781 5.13 17.85 5.13
C ALA A 781 6.38 16.99 5.45
N GLY A 782 7.51 17.62 5.78
CA GLY A 782 8.79 16.92 6.00
C GLY A 782 8.74 15.83 7.08
N ILE A 783 7.93 16.00 8.13
CA ILE A 783 7.75 15.00 9.18
C ILE A 783 7.13 13.69 8.67
N PHE A 784 6.45 13.70 7.54
CA PHE A 784 5.83 12.51 6.94
C PHE A 784 6.77 11.75 5.99
N ALA A 785 8.07 12.01 6.04
CA ALA A 785 9.04 11.23 5.30
C ALA A 785 9.18 9.81 5.88
N ALA A 786 9.30 8.81 4.99
CA ALA A 786 9.52 7.43 5.38
C ALA A 786 10.86 7.24 6.12
N ASP A 787 11.87 8.06 5.82
CA ASP A 787 13.17 8.03 6.50
C ASP A 787 13.01 8.28 8.01
N ARG A 788 12.17 9.24 8.42
CA ARG A 788 11.83 9.45 9.84
C ARG A 788 11.19 8.20 10.44
N ALA A 789 10.19 7.63 9.76
CA ALA A 789 9.52 6.43 10.26
C ALA A 789 10.50 5.26 10.43
N ILE A 790 11.40 5.03 9.47
CA ILE A 790 12.40 3.96 9.54
C ILE A 790 13.41 4.21 10.67
N LYS A 791 13.82 5.45 10.93
CA LYS A 791 14.64 5.79 12.10
C LYS A 791 13.95 5.41 13.41
N GLU A 792 12.66 5.74 13.54
CA GLU A 792 11.85 5.37 14.71
C GLU A 792 11.69 3.83 14.86
N TYR A 793 11.50 3.10 13.74
CA TYR A 793 11.50 1.64 13.77
C TYR A 793 12.87 1.08 14.18
N ALA A 794 13.96 1.60 13.62
CA ALA A 794 15.32 1.14 13.90
C ALA A 794 15.64 1.25 15.39
N GLU A 795 15.44 2.42 15.98
CA GLU A 795 15.78 2.69 17.37
C GLU A 795 14.75 2.12 18.35
N GLY A 796 13.45 2.34 18.09
CA GLY A 796 12.36 2.05 19.02
C GLY A 796 11.88 0.59 19.02
N ILE A 797 12.03 -0.10 17.89
CA ILE A 797 11.50 -1.45 17.68
C ILE A 797 12.62 -2.45 17.40
N TRP A 798 13.48 -2.20 16.41
CA TRP A 798 14.46 -3.20 15.96
C TRP A 798 15.74 -3.21 16.78
N GLY A 799 16.03 -2.16 17.54
CA GLY A 799 17.25 -2.02 18.34
C GLY A 799 18.51 -1.85 17.48
N ILE A 800 18.35 -1.23 16.31
CA ILE A 800 19.43 -0.89 15.37
C ILE A 800 19.82 0.57 15.64
N ARG A 801 21.12 0.83 15.83
CA ARG A 801 21.66 2.20 15.95
C ARG A 801 22.07 2.67 14.56
N LEU A 802 21.66 3.88 14.20
CA LEU A 802 21.97 4.56 12.96
C LEU A 802 23.23 5.40 13.09
#